data_d49e3639d968b44ed5c361a2cc432003
#
_entry.id   d49e3639d968b44ed5c361a2cc432003
#
_cell.length_a   1.000
_cell.length_b   1.000
_cell.length_c   1.000
_cell.angle_alpha   90.00
_cell.angle_beta   90.00
_cell.angle_gamma   90.00
#
_symmetry.space_group_name_H-M   'P 1'
#
loop_
_entity.id
_entity.type
_entity.pdbx_description
1 polymer ?
#
loop_
_entity_poly.entity_id
_entity_poly.type
_entity_poly.pdbx_seq_one_letter_code
_entity_poly.pdbx_strand_id
1 'polypeptide(L)'
;MNIKIGSFEIGSGRTFIIAEIGNNHNGSFDRAIEMIDLAWKAGADCAKFQMRCLEEVYRNRTLQKDGEDLGTEYVLDLLQRFELSLDEHKKLAEYCEQKGILYMCTPWDKRSVDVLESLNVLAYKVASADLTNLPLIDKLCSTNKPLILSTGMSSKEEVRITVDLLNKRNANFVLLHCNSTYPAPLHDIQLKWMSKLRKIHPFVGYSGHERGITVSLAAVALGACVLERHFTLDRTMEGPDHSASLEHSEFRQLIDGVKDIEQALGGGEERHISQGEMINRENLGKSLVATSSLLKGTVLAADNIKVRSPGQGLSPQFYEQLLGCTLQHDLKEEDFFYPSDLKNERIEPQNYVFGRPWGVPVRYHDFQSYINRIQPDLFEFHLSYSDMDIDISDFLEGTYPVDFVVHSPELFSGSRLMDLASPDEAYRLDSVRETQRVIDITRNLKQYFPSTVRPMIVANIGGFTMDAPLSPSVIQSYYQRFEKSLTELDREGVELIPQTMAPFPWHFGGQRYQNLFVNVDEIIKWCGELDLRMCFDISHTRLACNHFGYDFYNFAEKIAPYTAHLHFGDASGVNGEGLQIGEGDIDFEKLGKILKKGCPEAYFIPEIWQGHKNGGEGFWVALAKLEQYLGEKS
;
A
#
# COMPACT_ATOMS: atom_id res chain seq x y z
N MET A 1 -15.14 -11.71 17.70
CA MET A 1 -16.32 -10.83 17.94
C MET A 1 -15.85 -9.41 17.72
N ASN A 2 -16.54 -8.63 16.92
CA ASN A 2 -16.18 -7.24 16.67
C ASN A 2 -17.27 -6.34 17.27
N ILE A 3 -16.89 -5.18 17.77
CA ILE A 3 -17.82 -4.20 18.36
C ILE A 3 -18.16 -3.16 17.30
N LYS A 4 -19.45 -2.98 17.00
CA LYS A 4 -19.90 -1.99 16.01
C LYS A 4 -20.39 -0.70 16.69
N ILE A 5 -19.90 0.45 16.22
CA ILE A 5 -20.37 1.79 16.61
C ILE A 5 -20.72 2.53 15.31
N GLY A 6 -22.00 2.61 15.00
CA GLY A 6 -22.44 3.09 13.69
C GLY A 6 -21.90 2.22 12.56
N SER A 7 -21.22 2.84 11.59
CA SER A 7 -20.53 2.16 10.49
C SER A 7 -19.13 1.64 10.85
N PHE A 8 -18.58 2.03 12.02
CA PHE A 8 -17.24 1.66 12.44
C PHE A 8 -17.24 0.30 13.15
N GLU A 9 -16.25 -0.53 12.85
CA GLU A 9 -16.07 -1.85 13.45
C GLU A 9 -14.74 -1.89 14.21
N ILE A 10 -14.81 -1.86 15.55
CA ILE A 10 -13.65 -1.98 16.44
C ILE A 10 -13.11 -3.41 16.37
N GLY A 11 -11.79 -3.53 16.16
CA GLY A 11 -11.13 -4.81 15.96
C GLY A 11 -10.91 -5.19 14.49
N SER A 12 -11.25 -4.31 13.55
CA SER A 12 -11.01 -4.49 12.11
C SER A 12 -9.57 -4.21 11.66
N GLY A 13 -8.67 -3.83 12.58
CA GLY A 13 -7.30 -3.40 12.29
C GLY A 13 -7.14 -1.88 12.23
N ARG A 14 -8.24 -1.12 12.17
CA ARG A 14 -8.25 0.33 12.23
C ARG A 14 -8.55 0.82 13.66
N THR A 15 -7.86 1.87 14.10
CA THR A 15 -8.05 2.52 15.40
C THR A 15 -9.21 3.52 15.35
N PHE A 16 -10.15 3.42 16.29
CA PHE A 16 -11.24 4.38 16.45
C PHE A 16 -10.75 5.62 17.20
N ILE A 17 -10.78 6.80 16.57
CA ILE A 17 -10.18 8.03 17.10
C ILE A 17 -11.25 8.97 17.63
N ILE A 18 -11.20 9.27 18.94
CA ILE A 18 -12.12 10.13 19.66
C ILE A 18 -11.44 11.47 19.97
N ALA A 19 -11.99 12.55 19.43
CA ALA A 19 -11.68 13.91 19.86
C ALA A 19 -12.53 14.24 21.08
N GLU A 20 -11.94 14.25 22.26
CA GLU A 20 -12.60 14.65 23.52
C GLU A 20 -12.64 16.17 23.61
N ILE A 21 -13.74 16.75 23.20
CA ILE A 21 -14.03 18.19 23.39
C ILE A 21 -14.30 18.45 24.87
N GLY A 22 -15.00 17.51 25.51
CA GLY A 22 -15.26 17.54 26.96
C GLY A 22 -15.90 18.86 27.41
N ASN A 23 -15.18 19.61 28.25
CA ASN A 23 -15.58 20.93 28.73
C ASN A 23 -14.85 22.07 28.02
N ASN A 24 -13.98 21.80 27.04
CA ASN A 24 -13.12 22.82 26.42
C ASN A 24 -13.87 23.83 25.53
N HIS A 25 -15.17 23.64 25.31
CA HIS A 25 -16.04 24.63 24.71
C HIS A 25 -16.39 25.79 25.71
N ASN A 26 -16.05 25.65 27.00
CA ASN A 26 -16.27 26.66 28.05
C ASN A 26 -17.70 27.25 28.05
N GLY A 27 -18.74 26.41 27.91
CA GLY A 27 -20.13 26.80 27.87
C GLY A 27 -20.60 27.50 26.59
N SER A 28 -19.76 27.64 25.57
CA SER A 28 -20.13 28.26 24.30
C SER A 28 -20.54 27.24 23.26
N PHE A 29 -21.77 27.28 22.80
CA PHE A 29 -22.29 26.44 21.72
C PHE A 29 -21.55 26.67 20.40
N ASP A 30 -21.30 27.93 20.01
CA ASP A 30 -20.60 28.28 18.78
C ASP A 30 -19.16 27.72 18.77
N ARG A 31 -18.49 27.77 19.92
CA ARG A 31 -17.15 27.18 20.09
C ARG A 31 -17.20 25.65 19.98
N ALA A 32 -18.22 25.02 20.52
CA ALA A 32 -18.42 23.58 20.40
C ALA A 32 -18.59 23.16 18.92
N ILE A 33 -19.34 23.93 18.11
CA ILE A 33 -19.49 23.75 16.66
C ILE A 33 -18.13 23.89 15.95
N GLU A 34 -17.37 24.95 16.25
CA GLU A 34 -16.03 25.15 15.68
C GLU A 34 -15.08 23.98 15.98
N MET A 35 -15.13 23.48 17.21
CA MET A 35 -14.32 22.32 17.63
C MET A 35 -14.72 21.03 16.90
N ILE A 36 -16.01 20.80 16.66
CA ILE A 36 -16.48 19.68 15.84
C ILE A 36 -15.92 19.81 14.41
N ASP A 37 -16.00 20.98 13.80
CA ASP A 37 -15.49 21.22 12.45
C ASP A 37 -14.00 20.94 12.33
N LEU A 38 -13.21 21.39 13.31
CA LEU A 38 -11.77 21.17 13.32
C LEU A 38 -11.41 19.70 13.61
N ALA A 39 -12.11 19.02 14.51
CA ALA A 39 -11.93 17.60 14.76
C ALA A 39 -12.26 16.76 13.51
N TRP A 40 -13.36 17.08 12.83
CA TRP A 40 -13.74 16.46 11.56
C TRP A 40 -12.71 16.71 10.46
N LYS A 41 -12.26 17.95 10.27
CA LYS A 41 -11.20 18.30 9.30
C LYS A 41 -9.88 17.61 9.60
N ALA A 42 -9.56 17.39 10.86
CA ALA A 42 -8.39 16.60 11.26
C ALA A 42 -8.55 15.11 10.92
N GLY A 43 -9.79 14.61 10.78
CA GLY A 43 -10.11 13.22 10.45
C GLY A 43 -10.47 12.35 11.65
N ALA A 44 -10.95 12.94 12.75
CA ALA A 44 -11.50 12.21 13.89
C ALA A 44 -12.74 11.41 13.48
N ASP A 45 -12.90 10.22 14.05
CA ASP A 45 -14.10 9.39 13.86
C ASP A 45 -15.27 9.86 14.73
N CYS A 46 -14.95 10.49 15.89
CA CYS A 46 -15.93 10.85 16.90
C CYS A 46 -15.57 12.19 17.59
N ALA A 47 -16.56 13.06 17.77
CA ALA A 47 -16.51 14.22 18.67
C ALA A 47 -17.24 13.87 19.97
N LYS A 48 -16.53 13.98 21.11
CA LYS A 48 -17.06 13.56 22.40
C LYS A 48 -17.25 14.72 23.35
N PHE A 49 -18.36 14.68 24.08
CA PHE A 49 -18.79 15.66 25.07
C PHE A 49 -19.03 15.01 26.43
N GLN A 50 -19.41 15.81 27.42
CA GLN A 50 -19.77 15.35 28.76
C GLN A 50 -21.14 15.92 29.14
N MET A 51 -21.94 15.14 29.85
CA MET A 51 -23.26 15.54 30.35
C MET A 51 -23.41 15.11 31.80
N ARG A 52 -23.86 16.03 32.62
CA ARG A 52 -24.06 15.78 34.07
C ARG A 52 -25.23 16.58 34.61
N CYS A 53 -25.91 16.00 35.59
CA CYS A 53 -26.81 16.73 36.47
C CYS A 53 -26.07 16.98 37.78
N LEU A 54 -25.61 18.21 38.02
CA LEU A 54 -24.78 18.54 39.18
C LEU A 54 -25.43 18.16 40.50
N GLU A 55 -26.76 18.24 40.60
CA GLU A 55 -27.52 17.88 41.79
C GLU A 55 -27.47 16.34 42.07
N GLU A 56 -27.32 15.50 41.05
CA GLU A 56 -27.22 14.04 41.20
C GLU A 56 -25.78 13.59 41.42
N VAL A 57 -24.82 14.30 40.86
CA VAL A 57 -23.39 13.95 40.93
C VAL A 57 -22.74 14.40 42.22
N TYR A 58 -23.08 15.59 42.71
CA TYR A 58 -22.44 16.21 43.89
C TYR A 58 -23.37 16.32 45.08
N ARG A 59 -22.82 16.15 46.29
CA ARG A 59 -23.57 16.29 47.54
C ARG A 59 -24.03 17.74 47.70
N ASN A 60 -25.22 17.93 48.28
CA ASN A 60 -25.79 19.26 48.51
C ASN A 60 -24.92 20.08 49.48
N ARG A 61 -24.44 21.25 49.03
CA ARG A 61 -23.53 22.16 49.77
C ARG A 61 -24.11 22.65 51.09
N THR A 62 -25.43 22.81 51.19
CA THR A 62 -26.08 23.34 52.40
C THR A 62 -25.94 22.43 53.62
N LEU A 63 -25.49 21.19 53.45
CA LEU A 63 -25.28 20.20 54.53
C LEU A 63 -23.83 20.07 55.01
N GLN A 64 -22.85 20.72 54.33
CA GLN A 64 -21.45 20.72 54.76
C GLN A 64 -21.18 21.76 55.82
N LYS A 65 -21.04 21.31 57.08
CA LYS A 65 -20.69 22.16 58.21
C LYS A 65 -19.19 22.16 58.59
N ASP A 66 -18.40 21.26 57.97
CA ASP A 66 -17.00 21.08 58.36
C ASP A 66 -16.06 21.19 57.15
N GLY A 67 -15.31 22.30 57.11
CA GLY A 67 -14.11 22.47 56.28
C GLY A 67 -14.38 22.76 54.79
N GLU A 68 -13.99 23.93 54.36
CA GLU A 68 -13.99 24.31 52.92
C GLU A 68 -12.95 23.50 52.16
N ASP A 69 -13.38 22.61 51.25
CA ASP A 69 -12.52 22.02 50.22
C ASP A 69 -12.47 22.97 49.00
N LEU A 70 -11.57 23.95 49.05
CA LEU A 70 -11.39 24.97 48.02
C LEU A 70 -11.19 24.37 46.60
N GLY A 71 -10.58 23.19 46.50
CA GLY A 71 -10.37 22.50 45.23
C GLY A 71 -11.70 22.03 44.59
N THR A 72 -12.56 21.42 45.39
CA THR A 72 -13.89 20.98 44.92
C THR A 72 -14.79 22.19 44.59
N GLU A 73 -14.76 23.27 45.37
CA GLU A 73 -15.55 24.47 45.08
C GLU A 73 -15.17 25.14 43.78
N TYR A 74 -13.86 25.26 43.50
CA TYR A 74 -13.36 25.83 42.24
C TYR A 74 -13.78 25.00 41.04
N VAL A 75 -13.65 23.66 41.11
CA VAL A 75 -14.04 22.75 40.01
C VAL A 75 -15.55 22.81 39.74
N LEU A 76 -16.38 22.85 40.81
CA LEU A 76 -17.84 22.93 40.66
C LEU A 76 -18.29 24.23 40.01
N ASP A 77 -17.68 25.35 40.35
CA ASP A 77 -17.96 26.63 39.69
C ASP A 77 -17.67 26.59 38.19
N LEU A 78 -16.51 26.05 37.80
CA LEU A 78 -16.16 25.89 36.39
C LEU A 78 -17.12 24.97 35.65
N LEU A 79 -17.47 23.82 36.24
CA LEU A 79 -18.39 22.85 35.61
C LEU A 79 -19.78 23.46 35.42
N GLN A 80 -20.28 24.25 36.37
CA GLN A 80 -21.56 24.94 36.26
C GLN A 80 -21.55 26.01 35.14
N ARG A 81 -20.45 26.76 35.01
CA ARG A 81 -20.29 27.78 33.95
C ARG A 81 -20.13 27.14 32.55
N PHE A 82 -19.60 25.94 32.46
CA PHE A 82 -19.29 25.25 31.20
C PHE A 82 -20.38 24.27 30.79
N GLU A 83 -21.49 24.17 31.51
CA GLU A 83 -22.58 23.26 31.14
C GLU A 83 -23.31 23.76 29.89
N LEU A 84 -23.55 22.84 28.97
CA LEU A 84 -24.44 23.05 27.82
C LEU A 84 -25.83 22.54 28.14
N SER A 85 -26.85 23.22 27.65
CA SER A 85 -28.24 22.79 27.78
C SER A 85 -28.53 21.53 26.96
N LEU A 86 -29.61 20.82 27.32
CA LEU A 86 -30.09 19.67 26.56
C LEU A 86 -30.39 20.01 25.10
N ASP A 87 -30.97 21.16 24.81
CA ASP A 87 -31.26 21.62 23.45
C ASP A 87 -29.98 21.87 22.65
N GLU A 88 -28.93 22.36 23.29
CA GLU A 88 -27.61 22.51 22.65
C GLU A 88 -26.98 21.17 22.36
N HIS A 89 -27.00 20.21 23.29
CA HIS A 89 -26.53 18.85 23.03
C HIS A 89 -27.26 18.17 21.88
N LYS A 90 -28.58 18.37 21.78
CA LYS A 90 -29.38 17.87 20.65
C LYS A 90 -28.91 18.46 19.33
N LYS A 91 -28.74 19.78 19.26
CA LYS A 91 -28.23 20.46 18.05
C LYS A 91 -26.81 20.02 17.69
N LEU A 92 -25.92 19.77 18.68
CA LEU A 92 -24.58 19.24 18.43
C LEU A 92 -24.62 17.83 17.86
N ALA A 93 -25.50 16.96 18.35
CA ALA A 93 -25.67 15.62 17.83
C ALA A 93 -26.17 15.65 16.36
N GLU A 94 -27.20 16.47 16.07
CA GLU A 94 -27.70 16.69 14.71
C GLU A 94 -26.63 17.28 13.78
N TYR A 95 -25.79 18.20 14.28
CA TYR A 95 -24.68 18.79 13.51
C TYR A 95 -23.58 17.76 13.20
N CYS A 96 -23.23 16.94 14.17
CA CYS A 96 -22.27 15.84 13.96
C CYS A 96 -22.76 14.86 12.88
N GLU A 97 -24.06 14.49 12.90
CA GLU A 97 -24.67 13.63 11.90
C GLU A 97 -24.58 14.25 10.49
N GLN A 98 -24.92 15.54 10.35
CA GLN A 98 -24.82 16.26 9.08
C GLN A 98 -23.39 16.33 8.53
N LYS A 99 -22.38 16.40 9.41
CA LYS A 99 -20.95 16.42 9.05
C LYS A 99 -20.39 15.03 8.77
N GLY A 100 -21.07 13.96 9.18
CA GLY A 100 -20.57 12.59 9.08
C GLY A 100 -19.51 12.25 10.12
N ILE A 101 -19.47 12.94 11.26
CA ILE A 101 -18.67 12.58 12.44
C ILE A 101 -19.59 12.06 13.55
N LEU A 102 -19.17 11.02 14.27
CA LEU A 102 -19.99 10.43 15.31
C LEU A 102 -20.06 11.34 16.55
N TYR A 103 -21.26 11.58 17.05
CA TYR A 103 -21.46 12.23 18.34
C TYR A 103 -21.42 11.20 19.47
N MET A 104 -20.64 11.44 20.51
CA MET A 104 -20.60 10.63 21.72
C MET A 104 -20.64 11.53 22.97
N CYS A 105 -21.15 11.01 24.07
CA CYS A 105 -21.18 11.72 25.32
C CYS A 105 -20.85 10.81 26.50
N THR A 106 -20.17 11.37 27.51
CA THR A 106 -19.97 10.73 28.80
C THR A 106 -21.10 11.16 29.74
N PRO A 107 -22.05 10.29 30.10
CA PRO A 107 -23.00 10.57 31.19
C PRO A 107 -22.32 10.38 32.54
N TRP A 108 -22.49 11.34 33.47
CA TRP A 108 -21.97 11.26 34.83
C TRP A 108 -23.01 10.79 35.85
N ASP A 109 -24.26 10.62 35.43
CA ASP A 109 -25.40 10.21 36.26
C ASP A 109 -26.46 9.48 35.42
N LYS A 110 -27.43 8.86 36.09
CA LYS A 110 -28.49 8.06 35.43
C LYS A 110 -29.46 8.91 34.62
N ARG A 111 -29.73 10.16 35.06
CA ARG A 111 -30.61 11.09 34.32
C ARG A 111 -29.99 11.50 33.00
N SER A 112 -28.68 11.75 33.01
CA SER A 112 -27.91 12.02 31.78
C SER A 112 -27.97 10.84 30.81
N VAL A 113 -27.98 9.57 31.29
CA VAL A 113 -28.20 8.38 30.43
C VAL A 113 -29.58 8.42 29.77
N ASP A 114 -30.64 8.73 30.52
CA ASP A 114 -32.00 8.78 29.97
C ASP A 114 -32.14 9.91 28.90
N VAL A 115 -31.49 11.04 29.12
CA VAL A 115 -31.42 12.13 28.14
C VAL A 115 -30.69 11.67 26.88
N LEU A 116 -29.52 11.06 26.98
CA LEU A 116 -28.72 10.60 25.83
C LEU A 116 -29.43 9.47 25.04
N GLU A 117 -30.26 8.66 25.72
CA GLU A 117 -31.13 7.68 25.02
C GLU A 117 -32.14 8.40 24.12
N SER A 118 -32.69 9.55 24.56
CA SER A 118 -33.60 10.33 23.72
C SER A 118 -32.93 10.96 22.50
N LEU A 119 -31.60 11.11 22.52
CA LEU A 119 -30.77 11.57 21.40
C LEU A 119 -30.29 10.43 20.49
N ASN A 120 -30.64 9.18 20.78
CA ASN A 120 -30.24 7.99 20.03
C ASN A 120 -28.72 7.85 19.84
N VAL A 121 -27.91 8.20 20.86
CA VAL A 121 -26.45 7.99 20.78
C VAL A 121 -26.12 6.53 20.49
N LEU A 122 -25.04 6.28 19.71
CA LEU A 122 -24.70 4.95 19.22
C LEU A 122 -23.81 4.17 20.20
N ALA A 123 -23.15 4.82 21.13
CA ALA A 123 -22.28 4.25 22.15
C ALA A 123 -22.14 5.20 23.33
N TYR A 124 -21.67 4.70 24.45
CA TYR A 124 -21.41 5.47 25.66
C TYR A 124 -19.96 5.44 26.09
N LYS A 125 -19.49 6.57 26.61
CA LYS A 125 -18.23 6.63 27.33
C LYS A 125 -18.48 6.57 28.84
N VAL A 126 -17.67 5.80 29.56
CA VAL A 126 -17.61 5.81 31.03
C VAL A 126 -16.30 6.45 31.46
N ALA A 127 -16.37 7.55 32.22
CA ALA A 127 -15.20 8.22 32.75
C ALA A 127 -14.42 7.35 33.75
N SER A 128 -13.14 7.62 33.94
CA SER A 128 -12.33 6.91 34.96
C SER A 128 -12.93 6.99 36.36
N ALA A 129 -13.53 8.12 36.71
CA ALA A 129 -14.16 8.31 38.02
C ALA A 129 -15.37 7.38 38.27
N ASP A 130 -16.03 6.96 37.20
CA ASP A 130 -17.23 6.13 37.26
C ASP A 130 -16.96 4.63 36.98
N LEU A 131 -15.70 4.22 36.83
CA LEU A 131 -15.39 2.79 36.59
C LEU A 131 -15.90 1.91 37.76
N THR A 132 -15.89 2.42 38.97
CA THR A 132 -16.37 1.73 40.17
C THR A 132 -17.84 2.03 40.47
N ASN A 133 -18.52 2.88 39.72
CA ASN A 133 -19.93 3.21 39.85
C ASN A 133 -20.81 2.15 39.23
N LEU A 134 -20.84 0.96 39.86
CA LEU A 134 -21.57 -0.19 39.34
C LEU A 134 -23.07 0.09 39.07
N PRO A 135 -23.77 0.94 39.86
CA PRO A 135 -25.17 1.28 39.58
C PRO A 135 -25.37 2.12 38.28
N LEU A 136 -24.40 2.95 37.90
CA LEU A 136 -24.42 3.68 36.62
C LEU A 136 -24.09 2.72 35.47
N ILE A 137 -23.07 1.89 35.63
CA ILE A 137 -22.67 0.90 34.63
C ILE A 137 -23.79 -0.09 34.35
N ASP A 138 -24.50 -0.55 35.38
CA ASP A 138 -25.67 -1.43 35.24
C ASP A 138 -26.79 -0.78 34.42
N LYS A 139 -27.06 0.51 34.67
CA LYS A 139 -28.00 1.30 33.86
C LYS A 139 -27.54 1.41 32.40
N LEU A 140 -26.25 1.67 32.16
CA LEU A 140 -25.68 1.73 30.81
C LEU A 140 -25.78 0.37 30.08
N CYS A 141 -25.52 -0.73 30.78
CA CYS A 141 -25.70 -2.08 30.20
C CYS A 141 -27.13 -2.33 29.74
N SER A 142 -28.14 -1.77 30.43
CA SER A 142 -29.55 -1.93 30.05
C SER A 142 -29.93 -1.27 28.72
N THR A 143 -29.10 -0.38 28.18
CA THR A 143 -29.29 0.26 26.86
C THR A 143 -28.92 -0.67 25.71
N ASN A 144 -28.17 -1.75 25.96
CA ASN A 144 -27.61 -2.69 24.97
C ASN A 144 -26.67 -2.01 23.94
N LYS A 145 -26.17 -0.79 24.20
CA LYS A 145 -25.21 -0.08 23.36
C LYS A 145 -23.77 -0.35 23.78
N PRO A 146 -22.78 -0.24 22.85
CA PRO A 146 -21.38 -0.38 23.19
C PRO A 146 -20.91 0.62 24.22
N LEU A 147 -20.04 0.17 25.13
CA LEU A 147 -19.47 0.97 26.21
C LEU A 147 -17.95 1.11 26.02
N ILE A 148 -17.41 2.32 26.19
CA ILE A 148 -15.97 2.58 26.19
C ILE A 148 -15.61 3.08 27.59
N LEU A 149 -14.83 2.28 28.35
CA LEU A 149 -14.55 2.54 29.75
C LEU A 149 -13.09 2.90 29.99
N SER A 150 -12.82 4.08 30.56
CA SER A 150 -11.48 4.45 31.00
C SER A 150 -11.17 3.84 32.38
N THR A 151 -9.95 3.28 32.53
CA THR A 151 -9.51 2.54 33.73
C THR A 151 -8.57 3.35 34.63
N GLY A 152 -8.48 4.66 34.45
CA GLY A 152 -7.73 5.55 35.34
C GLY A 152 -8.29 5.55 36.76
N MET A 153 -7.49 5.93 37.76
CA MET A 153 -7.84 5.97 39.18
C MET A 153 -8.30 4.63 39.78
N SER A 154 -8.17 3.51 39.05
CA SER A 154 -8.67 2.21 39.48
C SER A 154 -7.56 1.18 39.57
N SER A 155 -7.59 0.39 40.63
CA SER A 155 -6.74 -0.77 40.79
C SER A 155 -7.14 -1.92 39.83
N LYS A 156 -6.25 -2.88 39.67
CA LYS A 156 -6.52 -4.08 38.84
C LYS A 156 -7.75 -4.85 39.34
N GLU A 157 -7.97 -4.88 40.64
CA GLU A 157 -9.09 -5.60 41.24
C GLU A 157 -10.42 -4.91 40.96
N GLU A 158 -10.46 -3.60 41.08
CA GLU A 158 -11.64 -2.78 40.74
C GLU A 158 -12.01 -2.94 39.25
N VAL A 159 -11.00 -2.90 38.36
CA VAL A 159 -11.23 -3.17 36.93
C VAL A 159 -11.87 -4.56 36.72
N ARG A 160 -11.41 -5.60 37.44
CA ARG A 160 -11.98 -6.95 37.32
C ARG A 160 -13.42 -7.01 37.78
N ILE A 161 -13.74 -6.40 38.93
CA ILE A 161 -15.11 -6.35 39.45
C ILE A 161 -16.06 -5.75 38.40
N THR A 162 -15.64 -4.65 37.78
CA THR A 162 -16.43 -4.01 36.72
C THR A 162 -16.57 -4.88 35.50
N VAL A 163 -15.48 -5.52 35.04
CA VAL A 163 -15.50 -6.43 33.90
C VAL A 163 -16.41 -7.65 34.18
N ASP A 164 -16.43 -8.18 35.39
CA ASP A 164 -17.30 -9.28 35.75
C ASP A 164 -18.80 -8.88 35.68
N LEU A 165 -19.14 -7.64 36.06
CA LEU A 165 -20.49 -7.09 35.87
C LEU A 165 -20.83 -6.98 34.39
N LEU A 166 -19.94 -6.39 33.57
CA LEU A 166 -20.13 -6.22 32.14
C LEU A 166 -20.35 -7.56 31.42
N ASN A 167 -19.53 -8.55 31.75
CA ASN A 167 -19.66 -9.91 31.21
C ASN A 167 -20.98 -10.58 31.63
N LYS A 168 -21.38 -10.42 32.90
CA LYS A 168 -22.67 -10.93 33.40
C LYS A 168 -23.86 -10.29 32.67
N ARG A 169 -23.72 -9.04 32.20
CA ARG A 169 -24.73 -8.31 31.44
C ARG A 169 -24.64 -8.56 29.93
N ASN A 170 -23.67 -9.36 29.47
CA ASN A 170 -23.35 -9.58 28.05
C ASN A 170 -23.11 -8.25 27.29
N ALA A 171 -22.50 -7.26 27.95
CA ALA A 171 -22.24 -5.96 27.36
C ALA A 171 -21.14 -6.04 26.30
N ASN A 172 -21.25 -5.25 25.24
CA ASN A 172 -20.16 -5.00 24.30
C ASN A 172 -19.33 -3.82 24.81
N PHE A 173 -18.04 -4.01 25.09
CA PHE A 173 -17.24 -2.95 25.69
C PHE A 173 -15.77 -2.94 25.27
N VAL A 174 -15.12 -1.80 25.45
CA VAL A 174 -13.69 -1.57 25.27
C VAL A 174 -13.13 -1.00 26.57
N LEU A 175 -11.96 -1.46 27.01
CA LEU A 175 -11.24 -0.88 28.16
C LEU A 175 -10.17 0.07 27.63
N LEU A 176 -10.14 1.32 28.13
CA LEU A 176 -9.07 2.26 27.81
C LEU A 176 -8.08 2.32 28.99
N HIS A 177 -6.80 2.02 28.69
CA HIS A 177 -5.74 2.39 29.61
C HIS A 177 -5.67 3.91 29.72
N CYS A 178 -5.59 4.44 30.93
CA CYS A 178 -5.65 5.85 31.22
C CYS A 178 -4.88 6.19 32.49
N ASN A 179 -4.22 7.35 32.51
CA ASN A 179 -3.76 8.03 33.72
C ASN A 179 -4.55 9.32 33.87
N SER A 180 -5.28 9.48 34.99
CA SER A 180 -6.19 10.61 35.19
C SER A 180 -5.50 11.77 35.90
N THR A 181 -4.34 12.19 35.39
CA THR A 181 -3.61 13.42 35.78
C THR A 181 -3.51 14.34 34.56
N TYR A 182 -3.72 15.64 34.72
CA TYR A 182 -3.87 16.61 33.63
C TYR A 182 -2.87 17.77 33.73
N PRO A 183 -1.72 17.79 32.98
CA PRO A 183 -1.22 16.70 32.12
C PRO A 183 -0.58 15.55 32.90
N ALA A 184 -0.64 14.33 32.36
CA ALA A 184 -0.04 13.15 32.94
C ALA A 184 1.49 13.17 32.78
N PRO A 185 2.28 12.96 33.88
CA PRO A 185 3.72 12.79 33.76
C PRO A 185 4.06 11.47 33.03
N LEU A 186 5.06 11.50 32.14
CA LEU A 186 5.39 10.36 31.29
C LEU A 186 5.72 9.07 32.08
N HIS A 187 6.38 9.20 33.23
CA HIS A 187 6.76 8.04 34.08
C HIS A 187 5.56 7.35 34.74
N ASP A 188 4.41 8.04 34.89
CA ASP A 188 3.21 7.50 35.50
C ASP A 188 2.25 6.84 34.50
N ILE A 189 2.48 7.00 33.21
CA ILE A 189 1.59 6.47 32.17
C ILE A 189 1.61 4.93 32.11
N GLN A 190 2.80 4.31 32.23
CA GLN A 190 2.96 2.86 32.30
C GLN A 190 2.26 2.11 31.13
N LEU A 191 2.51 2.47 29.88
CA LEU A 191 1.88 1.86 28.70
C LEU A 191 1.89 0.33 28.68
N LYS A 192 2.89 -0.32 29.30
CA LYS A 192 2.95 -1.80 29.43
C LYS A 192 1.72 -2.38 30.15
N TRP A 193 0.95 -1.54 30.88
CA TRP A 193 -0.29 -1.96 31.52
C TRP A 193 -1.36 -2.36 30.50
N MET A 194 -1.37 -1.81 29.31
CA MET A 194 -2.28 -2.23 28.23
C MET A 194 -2.21 -3.72 27.95
N SER A 195 -1.01 -4.31 27.97
CA SER A 195 -0.85 -5.76 27.79
C SER A 195 -1.44 -6.60 28.94
N LYS A 196 -1.56 -6.01 30.14
CA LYS A 196 -2.22 -6.66 31.28
C LYS A 196 -3.75 -6.53 31.18
N LEU A 197 -4.26 -5.38 30.72
CA LEU A 197 -5.68 -5.20 30.42
C LEU A 197 -6.15 -6.15 29.33
N ARG A 198 -5.33 -6.37 28.29
CA ARG A 198 -5.65 -7.31 27.20
C ARG A 198 -5.80 -8.76 27.67
N LYS A 199 -5.17 -9.14 28.79
CA LYS A 199 -5.40 -10.43 29.43
C LYS A 199 -6.72 -10.52 30.17
N ILE A 200 -7.36 -9.38 30.45
CA ILE A 200 -8.66 -9.29 31.12
C ILE A 200 -9.76 -9.19 30.05
N HIS A 201 -9.54 -8.38 28.99
CA HIS A 201 -10.49 -8.15 27.89
C HIS A 201 -9.75 -7.95 26.57
N PRO A 202 -10.20 -8.54 25.45
CA PRO A 202 -9.46 -8.48 24.18
C PRO A 202 -9.41 -7.06 23.57
N PHE A 203 -10.47 -6.26 23.73
CA PHE A 203 -10.53 -4.90 23.17
C PHE A 203 -9.99 -3.91 24.18
N VAL A 204 -8.77 -3.41 23.89
CA VAL A 204 -8.08 -2.43 24.72
C VAL A 204 -7.66 -1.24 23.88
N GLY A 205 -7.95 -0.03 24.36
CA GLY A 205 -7.54 1.24 23.79
C GLY A 205 -6.71 2.06 24.78
N TYR A 206 -6.52 3.33 24.44
CA TYR A 206 -5.78 4.29 25.23
C TYR A 206 -6.54 5.63 25.31
N SER A 207 -6.64 6.20 26.52
CA SER A 207 -7.13 7.57 26.75
C SER A 207 -6.01 8.39 27.39
N GLY A 208 -5.43 9.31 26.61
CA GLY A 208 -4.20 10.00 26.96
C GLY A 208 -4.43 11.43 27.44
N HIS A 209 -3.75 11.79 28.54
CA HIS A 209 -3.75 13.13 29.12
C HIS A 209 -2.34 13.76 29.18
N GLU A 210 -1.35 13.11 28.58
CA GLU A 210 0.01 13.62 28.43
C GLU A 210 0.10 14.71 27.36
N ARG A 211 1.18 15.49 27.38
CA ARG A 211 1.48 16.46 26.33
C ARG A 211 2.07 15.77 25.09
N GLY A 212 1.73 16.29 23.92
CA GLY A 212 2.19 15.77 22.64
C GLY A 212 1.51 14.46 22.23
N ILE A 213 2.01 13.82 21.17
CA ILE A 213 1.37 12.68 20.48
C ILE A 213 2.13 11.36 20.60
N THR A 214 3.39 11.39 21.04
CA THR A 214 4.31 10.24 21.00
C THR A 214 3.78 9.02 21.76
N VAL A 215 3.21 9.23 22.95
CA VAL A 215 2.67 8.13 23.78
C VAL A 215 1.43 7.52 23.13
N SER A 216 0.57 8.35 22.56
CA SER A 216 -0.62 7.93 21.82
C SER A 216 -0.26 7.07 20.60
N LEU A 217 0.74 7.48 19.83
CA LEU A 217 1.27 6.68 18.70
C LEU A 217 1.85 5.34 19.17
N ALA A 218 2.61 5.35 20.29
CA ALA A 218 3.14 4.12 20.89
C ALA A 218 2.02 3.20 21.37
N ALA A 219 0.91 3.74 21.91
CA ALA A 219 -0.25 2.96 22.32
C ALA A 219 -0.91 2.25 21.11
N VAL A 220 -1.02 2.92 19.96
CA VAL A 220 -1.51 2.32 18.72
C VAL A 220 -0.57 1.20 18.25
N ALA A 221 0.73 1.42 18.23
CA ALA A 221 1.71 0.39 17.89
C ALA A 221 1.66 -0.82 18.84
N LEU A 222 1.26 -0.60 20.10
CA LEU A 222 0.97 -1.68 21.06
C LEU A 222 -0.42 -2.29 20.88
N GLY A 223 -1.18 -1.89 19.86
CA GLY A 223 -2.47 -2.45 19.47
C GLY A 223 -3.66 -1.80 20.17
N ALA A 224 -3.63 -0.51 20.51
CA ALA A 224 -4.82 0.20 20.94
C ALA A 224 -5.86 0.21 19.82
N CYS A 225 -7.05 -0.32 20.05
CA CYS A 225 -8.15 -0.32 19.07
C CYS A 225 -9.04 0.93 19.16
N VAL A 226 -8.91 1.71 20.22
CA VAL A 226 -9.55 3.01 20.44
C VAL A 226 -8.51 3.97 20.98
N LEU A 227 -8.46 5.18 20.46
CA LEU A 227 -7.60 6.26 20.92
C LEU A 227 -8.44 7.48 21.25
N GLU A 228 -8.38 7.95 22.49
CA GLU A 228 -9.06 9.15 22.94
C GLU A 228 -8.05 10.21 23.38
N ARG A 229 -8.18 11.42 22.84
CA ARG A 229 -7.38 12.58 23.27
C ARG A 229 -8.26 13.81 23.42
N HIS A 230 -8.00 14.59 24.49
CA HIS A 230 -8.60 15.90 24.63
C HIS A 230 -8.22 16.82 23.48
N PHE A 231 -9.19 17.60 23.02
CA PHE A 231 -9.09 18.53 21.90
C PHE A 231 -9.42 19.96 22.33
N THR A 232 -8.64 20.93 21.88
CA THR A 232 -8.87 22.35 22.21
C THR A 232 -8.55 23.24 21.02
N LEU A 233 -9.11 24.46 21.05
CA LEU A 233 -8.74 25.53 20.11
C LEU A 233 -7.42 26.18 20.53
N ASP A 234 -7.21 26.35 21.87
CA ASP A 234 -6.01 26.97 22.44
C ASP A 234 -5.77 26.41 23.85
N ARG A 235 -4.56 25.89 24.09
CA ARG A 235 -4.15 25.33 25.40
C ARG A 235 -4.03 26.33 26.52
N THR A 236 -3.98 27.62 26.21
CA THR A 236 -3.86 28.71 27.21
C THR A 236 -5.20 29.17 27.77
N MET A 237 -6.30 28.62 27.23
CA MET A 237 -7.65 28.96 27.73
C MET A 237 -7.87 28.47 29.16
N GLU A 238 -8.78 29.17 29.88
CA GLU A 238 -9.20 28.79 31.23
C GLU A 238 -9.98 27.47 31.20
N GLY A 239 -9.58 26.52 32.00
CA GLY A 239 -10.27 25.22 32.16
C GLY A 239 -9.33 24.11 32.59
N PRO A 240 -9.86 23.03 33.17
CA PRO A 240 -9.04 21.96 33.75
C PRO A 240 -8.31 21.12 32.67
N ASP A 241 -8.85 21.04 31.45
CA ASP A 241 -8.44 20.08 30.44
C ASP A 241 -7.56 20.68 29.33
N HIS A 242 -7.61 22.00 29.10
CA HIS A 242 -6.93 22.66 27.98
C HIS A 242 -5.42 22.37 27.93
N SER A 243 -4.74 22.41 29.09
CA SER A 243 -3.29 22.25 29.18
C SER A 243 -2.78 20.86 28.80
N ALA A 244 -3.65 19.85 28.85
CA ALA A 244 -3.39 18.45 28.45
C ALA A 244 -3.94 18.11 27.06
N SER A 245 -4.65 19.05 26.43
CA SER A 245 -5.34 18.86 25.15
C SER A 245 -4.40 19.07 23.96
N LEU A 246 -4.75 18.46 22.84
CA LEU A 246 -4.12 18.70 21.55
C LEU A 246 -4.86 19.81 20.79
N GLU A 247 -4.11 20.68 20.14
CA GLU A 247 -4.64 21.63 19.18
C GLU A 247 -4.81 20.98 17.80
N HIS A 248 -5.55 21.63 16.89
CA HIS A 248 -5.91 21.06 15.59
C HIS A 248 -4.72 20.50 14.80
N SER A 249 -3.60 21.21 14.74
CA SER A 249 -2.41 20.78 14.00
C SER A 249 -1.77 19.52 14.57
N GLU A 250 -1.69 19.42 15.89
CA GLU A 250 -1.16 18.22 16.56
C GLU A 250 -2.11 17.04 16.46
N PHE A 251 -3.42 17.30 16.55
CA PHE A 251 -4.43 16.26 16.40
C PHE A 251 -4.43 15.70 14.99
N ARG A 252 -4.23 16.53 13.97
CA ARG A 252 -4.03 16.10 12.59
C ARG A 252 -2.77 15.24 12.44
N GLN A 253 -1.63 15.68 13.01
CA GLN A 253 -0.38 14.90 13.00
C GLN A 253 -0.55 13.56 13.72
N LEU A 254 -1.33 13.52 14.81
CA LEU A 254 -1.65 12.26 15.49
C LEU A 254 -2.39 11.30 14.56
N ILE A 255 -3.43 11.76 13.87
CA ILE A 255 -4.23 10.93 12.97
C ILE A 255 -3.40 10.41 11.79
N ASP A 256 -2.58 11.27 11.19
CA ASP A 256 -1.71 10.87 10.10
C ASP A 256 -0.68 9.84 10.59
N GLY A 257 -0.06 10.04 11.77
CA GLY A 257 0.84 9.05 12.37
C GLY A 257 0.16 7.74 12.79
N VAL A 258 -1.11 7.75 13.15
CA VAL A 258 -1.89 6.51 13.39
C VAL A 258 -2.03 5.72 12.10
N LYS A 259 -2.38 6.38 10.98
CA LYS A 259 -2.50 5.72 9.67
C LYS A 259 -1.17 5.13 9.22
N ASP A 260 -0.07 5.86 9.42
CA ASP A 260 1.28 5.37 9.09
C ASP A 260 1.63 4.10 9.89
N ILE A 261 1.31 4.09 11.20
CA ILE A 261 1.53 2.92 12.07
C ILE A 261 0.66 1.75 11.62
N GLU A 262 -0.65 1.97 11.36
CA GLU A 262 -1.57 0.92 10.91
C GLU A 262 -1.06 0.28 9.61
N GLN A 263 -0.60 1.09 8.67
CA GLN A 263 -0.01 0.61 7.43
C GLN A 263 1.31 -0.14 7.68
N ALA A 264 2.18 0.37 8.55
CA ALA A 264 3.47 -0.23 8.86
C ALA A 264 3.38 -1.55 9.64
N LEU A 265 2.33 -1.72 10.46
CA LEU A 265 2.08 -2.97 11.17
C LEU A 265 1.75 -4.12 10.22
N GLY A 266 1.18 -3.81 9.05
CA GLY A 266 0.77 -4.80 8.07
C GLY A 266 -0.34 -5.74 8.55
N GLY A 267 -0.78 -6.65 7.69
CA GLY A 267 -1.87 -7.59 7.99
C GLY A 267 -1.48 -9.07 7.92
N GLY A 268 -0.20 -9.40 7.65
CA GLY A 268 0.27 -10.77 7.45
C GLY A 268 0.98 -11.35 8.67
N GLU A 269 0.79 -12.64 8.94
CA GLU A 269 1.56 -13.38 9.95
C GLU A 269 2.98 -13.72 9.44
N GLU A 270 3.16 -13.85 8.12
CA GLU A 270 4.42 -14.18 7.48
C GLU A 270 5.08 -12.96 6.83
N ARG A 271 6.41 -12.88 6.96
CA ARG A 271 7.19 -11.86 6.30
C ARG A 271 7.45 -12.23 4.85
N HIS A 272 6.90 -11.45 3.94
CA HIS A 272 7.21 -11.53 2.51
C HIS A 272 8.35 -10.57 2.14
N ILE A 273 9.21 -11.01 1.20
CA ILE A 273 10.25 -10.15 0.63
C ILE A 273 9.56 -9.25 -0.40
N SER A 274 9.61 -7.93 -0.17
CA SER A 274 9.06 -6.97 -1.13
C SER A 274 9.88 -6.92 -2.42
N GLN A 275 9.29 -6.41 -3.51
CA GLN A 275 10.00 -6.25 -4.78
C GLN A 275 11.26 -5.39 -4.64
N GLY A 276 11.23 -4.32 -3.84
CA GLY A 276 12.42 -3.51 -3.56
C GLY A 276 13.51 -4.26 -2.81
N GLU A 277 13.16 -5.16 -1.90
CA GLU A 277 14.14 -6.05 -1.25
C GLU A 277 14.68 -7.10 -2.24
N MET A 278 13.88 -7.58 -3.19
CA MET A 278 14.33 -8.48 -4.24
C MET A 278 15.37 -7.82 -5.15
N ILE A 279 15.14 -6.59 -5.61
CA ILE A 279 16.10 -5.80 -6.39
C ILE A 279 17.41 -5.61 -5.61
N ASN A 280 17.32 -5.24 -4.34
CA ASN A 280 18.51 -5.09 -3.49
C ASN A 280 19.23 -6.43 -3.26
N ARG A 281 18.50 -7.52 -3.14
CA ARG A 281 19.07 -8.87 -3.02
C ARG A 281 19.85 -9.26 -4.26
N GLU A 282 19.35 -8.91 -5.46
CA GLU A 282 20.07 -9.11 -6.71
C GLU A 282 21.39 -8.33 -6.76
N ASN A 283 21.35 -7.06 -6.38
CA ASN A 283 22.52 -6.17 -6.52
C ASN A 283 23.55 -6.37 -5.41
N LEU A 284 23.11 -6.56 -4.17
CA LEU A 284 23.96 -6.59 -2.97
C LEU A 284 24.18 -8.01 -2.42
N GLY A 285 23.29 -8.93 -2.77
CA GLY A 285 23.36 -10.33 -2.33
C GLY A 285 24.62 -11.04 -2.81
N LYS A 286 24.71 -12.31 -2.48
CA LYS A 286 25.85 -13.16 -2.83
C LYS A 286 25.36 -14.36 -3.66
N SER A 287 26.24 -14.78 -4.56
CA SER A 287 26.07 -15.97 -5.39
C SER A 287 27.28 -16.88 -5.26
N LEU A 288 27.06 -18.15 -5.54
CA LEU A 288 28.14 -19.12 -5.80
C LEU A 288 28.64 -18.92 -7.23
N VAL A 289 29.97 -18.82 -7.40
CA VAL A 289 30.62 -18.66 -8.70
C VAL A 289 31.80 -19.60 -8.85
N ALA A 290 32.16 -19.91 -10.09
CA ALA A 290 33.32 -20.74 -10.42
C ALA A 290 34.63 -20.02 -10.07
N THR A 291 35.58 -20.72 -9.45
CA THR A 291 36.92 -20.19 -9.12
C THR A 291 37.84 -20.08 -10.32
N SER A 292 37.60 -20.89 -11.35
CA SER A 292 38.37 -21.00 -12.58
C SER A 292 37.46 -21.52 -13.69
N SER A 293 37.95 -21.60 -14.93
CA SER A 293 37.24 -22.27 -16.00
C SER A 293 37.09 -23.78 -15.71
N LEU A 294 35.84 -24.27 -15.76
CA LEU A 294 35.47 -25.66 -15.46
C LEU A 294 34.80 -26.26 -16.71
N LEU A 295 35.19 -27.46 -17.06
CA LEU A 295 34.60 -28.15 -18.23
C LEU A 295 33.36 -28.96 -17.83
N LYS A 296 32.46 -29.16 -18.76
CA LYS A 296 31.37 -30.14 -18.66
C LYS A 296 31.91 -31.50 -18.19
N GLY A 297 31.21 -32.11 -17.22
CA GLY A 297 31.61 -33.37 -16.61
C GLY A 297 32.49 -33.20 -15.35
N THR A 298 32.91 -32.00 -15.01
CA THR A 298 33.62 -31.73 -13.75
C THR A 298 32.73 -32.05 -12.56
N VAL A 299 33.21 -32.85 -11.63
CA VAL A 299 32.59 -33.08 -10.32
C VAL A 299 33.02 -31.95 -9.39
N LEU A 300 32.06 -31.14 -8.90
CA LEU A 300 32.34 -29.96 -8.13
C LEU A 300 32.90 -30.27 -6.73
N ALA A 301 34.04 -29.69 -6.41
CA ALA A 301 34.69 -29.71 -5.10
C ALA A 301 34.75 -28.30 -4.52
N ALA A 302 35.13 -28.20 -3.23
CA ALA A 302 35.21 -26.91 -2.54
C ALA A 302 36.13 -25.89 -3.25
N ASP A 303 37.22 -26.36 -3.86
CA ASP A 303 38.15 -25.49 -4.61
C ASP A 303 37.61 -24.94 -5.91
N ASN A 304 36.50 -25.49 -6.42
CA ASN A 304 35.83 -25.01 -7.63
C ASN A 304 34.83 -23.88 -7.38
N ILE A 305 34.48 -23.58 -6.12
CA ILE A 305 33.37 -22.72 -5.75
C ILE A 305 33.85 -21.60 -4.84
N LYS A 306 33.49 -20.37 -5.17
CA LYS A 306 33.69 -19.19 -4.30
C LYS A 306 32.39 -18.38 -4.20
N VAL A 307 32.34 -17.47 -3.21
CA VAL A 307 31.18 -16.59 -2.99
C VAL A 307 31.52 -15.18 -3.47
N ARG A 308 30.66 -14.61 -4.31
CA ARG A 308 30.81 -13.25 -4.86
C ARG A 308 29.45 -12.52 -4.89
N SER A 309 29.48 -11.20 -4.91
CA SER A 309 28.35 -10.37 -5.38
C SER A 309 28.43 -10.27 -6.90
N PRO A 310 27.32 -10.01 -7.58
CA PRO A 310 25.96 -9.80 -7.10
C PRO A 310 25.18 -11.09 -6.79
N GLY A 311 23.98 -10.95 -6.21
CA GLY A 311 23.08 -12.05 -5.88
C GLY A 311 22.25 -12.57 -7.05
N GLN A 312 22.87 -12.75 -8.22
CA GLN A 312 22.21 -13.07 -9.49
C GLN A 312 22.29 -14.55 -9.88
N GLY A 313 23.03 -15.33 -9.12
CA GLY A 313 23.17 -16.77 -9.29
C GLY A 313 22.66 -17.56 -8.08
N LEU A 314 23.11 -18.80 -7.96
CA LEU A 314 22.75 -19.70 -6.86
C LEU A 314 23.19 -19.11 -5.51
N SER A 315 22.25 -19.02 -4.56
CA SER A 315 22.53 -18.50 -3.22
C SER A 315 23.58 -19.36 -2.47
N PRO A 316 24.49 -18.75 -1.68
CA PRO A 316 25.46 -19.49 -0.88
C PRO A 316 24.85 -20.51 0.10
N GLN A 317 23.59 -20.39 0.48
CA GLN A 317 22.90 -21.39 1.31
C GLN A 317 22.84 -22.78 0.68
N PHE A 318 23.03 -22.87 -0.65
CA PHE A 318 23.04 -24.13 -1.40
C PHE A 318 24.46 -24.70 -1.60
N TYR A 319 25.49 -24.13 -0.95
CA TYR A 319 26.89 -24.52 -1.12
C TYR A 319 27.10 -26.02 -0.91
N GLU A 320 26.59 -26.57 0.19
CA GLU A 320 26.73 -28.00 0.50
C GLU A 320 26.01 -28.91 -0.51
N GLN A 321 24.90 -28.43 -1.09
CA GLN A 321 24.15 -29.18 -2.07
C GLN A 321 24.83 -29.18 -3.44
N LEU A 322 25.63 -28.14 -3.74
CA LEU A 322 26.36 -28.01 -4.99
C LEU A 322 27.62 -28.90 -5.01
N LEU A 323 28.20 -29.21 -3.84
CA LEU A 323 29.34 -30.11 -3.73
C LEU A 323 28.98 -31.53 -4.22
N GLY A 324 29.83 -32.08 -5.10
CA GLY A 324 29.62 -33.40 -5.69
C GLY A 324 28.67 -33.42 -6.90
N CYS A 325 28.01 -32.31 -7.25
CA CYS A 325 27.26 -32.20 -8.49
C CYS A 325 28.20 -32.28 -9.71
N THR A 326 27.72 -32.80 -10.81
CA THR A 326 28.47 -32.89 -12.07
C THR A 326 28.00 -31.87 -13.06
N LEU A 327 28.88 -30.97 -13.50
CA LEU A 327 28.55 -29.92 -14.47
C LEU A 327 28.02 -30.47 -15.79
N GLN A 328 26.93 -29.91 -16.29
CA GLN A 328 26.31 -30.25 -17.57
C GLN A 328 26.76 -29.35 -18.73
N HIS A 329 27.51 -28.29 -18.43
CA HIS A 329 28.02 -27.30 -19.39
C HIS A 329 29.37 -26.76 -18.89
N ASP A 330 30.09 -26.07 -19.78
CA ASP A 330 31.32 -25.39 -19.43
C ASP A 330 31.01 -24.10 -18.67
N LEU A 331 31.83 -23.76 -17.67
CA LEU A 331 31.81 -22.49 -16.96
C LEU A 331 33.17 -21.79 -17.13
N LYS A 332 33.15 -20.49 -17.27
CA LYS A 332 34.34 -19.64 -17.17
C LYS A 332 34.60 -19.25 -15.71
N GLU A 333 35.79 -18.76 -15.44
CA GLU A 333 36.07 -18.13 -14.15
C GLU A 333 35.06 -16.98 -13.89
N GLU A 334 34.53 -16.89 -12.66
CA GLU A 334 33.52 -15.93 -12.21
C GLU A 334 32.10 -16.19 -12.74
N ASP A 335 31.87 -17.18 -13.59
CA ASP A 335 30.50 -17.53 -14.00
C ASP A 335 29.69 -18.02 -12.78
N PHE A 336 28.41 -17.67 -12.77
CA PHE A 336 27.49 -18.08 -11.71
C PHE A 336 27.09 -19.54 -11.85
N PHE A 337 26.92 -20.20 -10.72
CA PHE A 337 26.11 -21.40 -10.64
C PHE A 337 24.63 -21.01 -10.53
N TYR A 338 23.74 -21.89 -11.03
CA TYR A 338 22.30 -21.69 -11.04
C TYR A 338 21.55 -22.89 -10.43
N PRO A 339 20.24 -22.78 -10.10
CA PRO A 339 19.46 -23.89 -9.56
C PRO A 339 19.45 -25.15 -10.46
N SER A 340 19.57 -25.00 -11.78
CA SER A 340 19.70 -26.10 -12.74
C SER A 340 20.98 -26.94 -12.54
N ASP A 341 22.07 -26.36 -12.02
CA ASP A 341 23.30 -27.08 -11.71
C ASP A 341 23.12 -28.06 -10.54
N LEU A 342 22.20 -27.79 -9.61
CA LEU A 342 21.83 -28.70 -8.53
C LEU A 342 21.06 -29.93 -9.02
N LYS A 343 20.24 -29.74 -10.05
CA LYS A 343 19.32 -30.76 -10.58
C LYS A 343 19.94 -31.58 -11.71
N ASN A 344 21.11 -31.20 -12.21
CA ASN A 344 21.72 -31.69 -13.42
C ASN A 344 20.79 -31.62 -14.67
N GLU A 345 19.89 -30.62 -14.67
CA GLU A 345 18.88 -30.40 -15.72
C GLU A 345 19.02 -28.94 -16.20
N ARG A 346 19.66 -28.75 -17.33
CA ARG A 346 19.66 -27.46 -18.02
C ARG A 346 18.55 -27.47 -19.08
N ILE A 347 17.71 -26.43 -19.05
CA ILE A 347 16.67 -26.26 -20.06
C ILE A 347 17.23 -25.44 -21.21
N GLU A 348 17.29 -26.09 -22.37
CA GLU A 348 17.70 -25.45 -23.61
C GLU A 348 16.48 -25.04 -24.44
N PRO A 349 16.59 -24.03 -25.33
CA PRO A 349 15.49 -23.65 -26.20
C PRO A 349 15.13 -24.78 -27.15
N GLN A 350 13.85 -24.86 -27.49
CA GLN A 350 13.29 -25.80 -28.46
C GLN A 350 12.56 -25.05 -29.58
N ASN A 351 12.04 -25.75 -30.56
CA ASN A 351 11.17 -25.17 -31.56
C ASN A 351 9.77 -25.03 -30.99
N TYR A 352 9.40 -23.81 -30.64
CA TYR A 352 8.07 -23.48 -30.12
C TYR A 352 7.11 -23.17 -31.25
N VAL A 353 5.83 -23.56 -31.10
CA VAL A 353 4.77 -23.29 -32.07
C VAL A 353 3.58 -22.62 -31.39
N PHE A 354 3.31 -21.41 -31.81
CA PHE A 354 2.21 -20.61 -31.30
C PHE A 354 1.26 -20.16 -32.40
N GLY A 355 -0.01 -19.95 -32.07
CA GLY A 355 -1.02 -19.42 -32.99
C GLY A 355 -0.95 -17.90 -33.17
N ARG A 356 0.13 -17.23 -32.73
CA ARG A 356 0.42 -15.81 -32.86
C ARG A 356 1.91 -15.54 -32.87
N PRO A 357 2.38 -14.40 -33.39
CA PRO A 357 3.81 -14.10 -33.41
C PRO A 357 4.39 -14.01 -31.99
N TRP A 358 5.54 -14.62 -31.80
CA TRP A 358 6.23 -14.71 -30.52
C TRP A 358 7.70 -14.33 -30.62
N GLY A 359 8.26 -13.87 -29.52
CA GLY A 359 9.67 -13.50 -29.43
C GLY A 359 10.24 -13.63 -28.03
N VAL A 360 11.43 -13.06 -27.85
CA VAL A 360 12.10 -12.95 -26.57
C VAL A 360 12.71 -11.55 -26.41
N PRO A 361 12.83 -11.05 -25.16
CA PRO A 361 13.56 -9.81 -24.92
C PRO A 361 15.06 -10.03 -25.10
N VAL A 362 15.73 -9.05 -25.69
CA VAL A 362 17.18 -9.04 -25.95
C VAL A 362 17.79 -7.66 -25.69
N ARG A 363 19.13 -7.66 -25.57
CA ARG A 363 19.96 -6.45 -25.60
C ARG A 363 20.86 -6.51 -26.84
N TYR A 364 21.52 -5.41 -27.23
CA TYR A 364 22.45 -5.41 -28.35
C TYR A 364 23.53 -6.49 -28.20
N HIS A 365 24.11 -6.64 -27.02
CA HIS A 365 25.23 -7.54 -26.75
C HIS A 365 24.87 -9.03 -26.76
N ASP A 366 23.62 -9.41 -26.56
CA ASP A 366 23.19 -10.82 -26.49
C ASP A 366 22.33 -11.28 -27.68
N PHE A 367 21.85 -10.34 -28.51
CA PHE A 367 21.03 -10.63 -29.69
C PHE A 367 21.62 -11.72 -30.58
N GLN A 368 22.92 -11.64 -30.90
CA GLN A 368 23.59 -12.65 -31.76
C GLN A 368 23.57 -14.06 -31.13
N SER A 369 23.67 -14.13 -29.82
CA SER A 369 23.58 -15.38 -29.09
C SER A 369 22.20 -16.02 -29.21
N TYR A 370 21.14 -15.21 -29.15
CA TYR A 370 19.76 -15.71 -29.24
C TYR A 370 19.37 -16.09 -30.67
N ILE A 371 19.64 -15.23 -31.67
CA ILE A 371 19.24 -15.52 -33.06
C ILE A 371 19.91 -16.78 -33.63
N ASN A 372 21.09 -17.13 -33.11
CA ASN A 372 21.79 -18.37 -33.51
C ASN A 372 21.21 -19.65 -32.85
N ARG A 373 20.34 -19.51 -31.83
CA ARG A 373 19.80 -20.64 -31.05
C ARG A 373 18.32 -20.87 -31.26
N ILE A 374 17.56 -19.81 -31.62
CA ILE A 374 16.11 -19.86 -31.80
C ILE A 374 15.70 -19.17 -33.10
N GLN A 375 14.49 -19.51 -33.57
CA GLN A 375 13.86 -18.87 -34.73
C GLN A 375 12.51 -18.28 -34.31
N PRO A 376 12.48 -17.18 -33.61
CA PRO A 376 11.25 -16.50 -33.22
C PRO A 376 10.70 -15.66 -34.38
N ASP A 377 9.47 -15.18 -34.27
CA ASP A 377 8.90 -14.23 -35.22
C ASP A 377 9.44 -12.81 -35.00
N LEU A 378 9.84 -12.48 -33.76
CA LEU A 378 10.37 -11.17 -33.40
C LEU A 378 11.39 -11.23 -32.25
N PHE A 379 12.16 -10.14 -32.13
CA PHE A 379 12.94 -9.82 -30.93
C PHE A 379 12.51 -8.48 -30.35
N GLU A 380 12.49 -8.37 -29.03
CA GLU A 380 12.23 -7.10 -28.35
C GLU A 380 13.52 -6.56 -27.72
N PHE A 381 14.00 -5.42 -28.23
CA PHE A 381 15.19 -4.78 -27.72
C PHE A 381 14.86 -3.95 -26.48
N HIS A 382 15.21 -4.45 -25.31
CA HIS A 382 15.10 -3.74 -24.02
C HIS A 382 16.28 -2.77 -23.87
N LEU A 383 16.05 -1.51 -24.17
CA LEU A 383 17.08 -0.49 -24.09
C LEU A 383 17.29 0.01 -22.66
N SER A 384 18.54 0.22 -22.27
CA SER A 384 18.90 1.06 -21.14
C SER A 384 19.34 2.44 -21.63
N TYR A 385 19.47 3.40 -20.70
CA TYR A 385 19.99 4.73 -21.07
C TYR A 385 21.39 4.68 -21.69
N SER A 386 22.24 3.71 -21.30
CA SER A 386 23.57 3.55 -21.88
C SER A 386 23.54 3.01 -23.30
N ASP A 387 22.51 2.26 -23.69
CA ASP A 387 22.34 1.77 -25.06
C ASP A 387 21.96 2.89 -26.03
N MET A 388 21.45 4.01 -25.50
CA MET A 388 21.07 5.17 -26.30
C MET A 388 22.24 5.88 -27.01
N ASP A 389 23.47 5.68 -26.52
CA ASP A 389 24.69 6.30 -27.00
C ASP A 389 25.62 5.31 -27.74
N ILE A 390 25.17 4.04 -27.89
CA ILE A 390 25.94 2.98 -28.57
C ILE A 390 25.73 3.06 -30.08
N ASP A 391 26.82 2.83 -30.85
CA ASP A 391 26.72 2.60 -32.28
C ASP A 391 26.20 1.17 -32.53
N ILE A 392 24.99 1.07 -33.04
CA ILE A 392 24.30 -0.21 -33.28
C ILE A 392 25.10 -1.10 -34.25
N SER A 393 25.89 -0.50 -35.18
CA SER A 393 26.70 -1.24 -36.12
C SER A 393 27.82 -2.08 -35.50
N ASP A 394 28.17 -1.81 -34.24
CA ASP A 394 29.12 -2.63 -33.48
C ASP A 394 28.53 -4.00 -33.08
N PHE A 395 27.21 -4.18 -33.12
CA PHE A 395 26.51 -5.37 -32.66
C PHE A 395 25.68 -6.08 -33.73
N LEU A 396 25.23 -5.33 -34.76
CA LEU A 396 24.37 -5.86 -35.80
C LEU A 396 25.05 -5.80 -37.16
N GLU A 397 25.22 -6.96 -37.81
CA GLU A 397 25.82 -7.09 -39.10
C GLU A 397 24.80 -7.60 -40.14
N GLY A 398 24.60 -6.87 -41.24
CA GLY A 398 23.69 -7.29 -42.32
C GLY A 398 22.21 -7.09 -41.96
N THR A 399 21.35 -8.00 -42.47
CA THR A 399 19.89 -7.93 -42.25
C THR A 399 19.35 -9.25 -41.73
N TYR A 400 18.30 -9.16 -40.93
CA TYR A 400 17.67 -10.27 -40.24
C TYR A 400 16.22 -10.44 -40.71
N PRO A 401 15.79 -11.63 -41.12
CA PRO A 401 14.43 -11.88 -41.62
C PRO A 401 13.44 -12.16 -40.47
N VAL A 402 13.47 -11.35 -39.42
CA VAL A 402 12.59 -11.42 -38.26
C VAL A 402 12.07 -10.02 -37.96
N ASP A 403 10.97 -9.90 -37.24
CA ASP A 403 10.45 -8.63 -36.78
C ASP A 403 11.17 -8.14 -35.51
N PHE A 404 10.99 -6.87 -35.17
CA PHE A 404 11.48 -6.33 -33.92
C PHE A 404 10.51 -5.33 -33.28
N VAL A 405 10.62 -5.25 -31.95
CA VAL A 405 9.97 -4.28 -31.08
C VAL A 405 11.06 -3.63 -30.24
N VAL A 406 10.88 -2.40 -29.81
CA VAL A 406 11.78 -1.71 -28.89
C VAL A 406 11.05 -1.47 -27.58
N HIS A 407 11.65 -1.81 -26.45
CA HIS A 407 11.22 -1.36 -25.13
C HIS A 407 12.05 -0.15 -24.72
N SER A 408 11.36 0.98 -24.53
CA SER A 408 11.98 2.25 -24.12
C SER A 408 12.63 2.14 -22.74
N PRO A 409 13.78 2.77 -22.49
CA PRO A 409 14.29 2.90 -21.14
C PRO A 409 13.26 3.58 -20.23
N GLU A 410 13.09 3.06 -19.03
CA GLU A 410 12.33 3.75 -17.97
C GLU A 410 13.18 4.76 -17.22
N LEU A 411 14.49 4.49 -17.12
CA LEU A 411 15.48 5.32 -16.44
C LEU A 411 16.46 5.90 -17.43
N PHE A 412 16.67 7.20 -17.37
CA PHE A 412 17.62 7.96 -18.18
C PHE A 412 18.80 8.49 -17.36
N SER A 413 19.79 9.06 -18.04
CA SER A 413 20.97 9.65 -17.40
C SER A 413 20.60 10.66 -16.32
N GLY A 414 21.34 10.67 -15.21
CA GLY A 414 21.06 11.50 -14.03
C GLY A 414 19.91 10.97 -13.15
N SER A 415 19.62 9.68 -13.22
CA SER A 415 18.56 9.02 -12.43
C SER A 415 17.16 9.60 -12.67
N ARG A 416 16.91 10.10 -13.87
CA ARG A 416 15.61 10.63 -14.29
C ARG A 416 14.74 9.52 -14.86
N LEU A 417 13.50 9.44 -14.39
CA LEU A 417 12.50 8.52 -14.93
C LEU A 417 11.77 9.17 -16.11
N MET A 418 11.33 8.35 -17.06
CA MET A 418 10.42 8.78 -18.12
C MET A 418 9.10 9.27 -17.52
N ASP A 419 8.69 10.50 -17.85
CA ASP A 419 7.38 11.02 -17.45
C ASP A 419 6.82 12.02 -18.47
N LEU A 420 6.17 11.47 -19.50
CA LEU A 420 5.46 12.24 -20.54
C LEU A 420 4.21 12.94 -20.02
N ALA A 421 3.78 12.64 -18.80
CA ALA A 421 2.62 13.20 -18.14
C ALA A 421 2.98 14.15 -16.98
N SER A 422 4.27 14.48 -16.81
CA SER A 422 4.76 15.28 -15.70
C SER A 422 4.05 16.63 -15.55
N PRO A 423 3.68 17.04 -14.33
CA PRO A 423 3.17 18.38 -14.05
C PRO A 423 4.25 19.46 -14.16
N ASP A 424 5.53 19.09 -14.04
CA ASP A 424 6.67 19.97 -14.33
C ASP A 424 6.91 19.99 -15.84
N GLU A 425 6.66 21.12 -16.47
CA GLU A 425 6.75 21.28 -17.92
C GLU A 425 8.20 21.09 -18.43
N ALA A 426 9.22 21.51 -17.68
CA ALA A 426 10.61 21.31 -18.08
C ALA A 426 10.97 19.83 -18.06
N TYR A 427 10.53 19.10 -17.01
CA TYR A 427 10.72 17.67 -16.90
C TYR A 427 9.96 16.89 -17.99
N ARG A 428 8.72 17.30 -18.29
CA ARG A 428 7.92 16.73 -19.39
C ARG A 428 8.63 16.88 -20.74
N LEU A 429 9.13 18.08 -21.06
CA LEU A 429 9.87 18.35 -22.30
C LEU A 429 11.18 17.56 -22.38
N ASP A 430 11.87 17.34 -21.26
CA ASP A 430 13.03 16.45 -21.21
C ASP A 430 12.63 15.02 -21.57
N SER A 431 11.53 14.53 -21.01
CA SER A 431 10.99 13.20 -21.33
C SER A 431 10.58 13.08 -22.81
N VAL A 432 10.00 14.13 -23.38
CA VAL A 432 9.69 14.18 -24.83
C VAL A 432 10.97 14.07 -25.67
N ARG A 433 12.05 14.80 -25.31
CA ARG A 433 13.33 14.70 -26.04
C ARG A 433 13.95 13.32 -25.98
N GLU A 434 13.95 12.69 -24.80
CA GLU A 434 14.49 11.34 -24.64
C GLU A 434 13.63 10.30 -25.38
N THR A 435 12.31 10.44 -25.36
CA THR A 435 11.40 9.58 -26.15
C THR A 435 11.65 9.75 -27.65
N GLN A 436 11.90 10.99 -28.12
CA GLN A 436 12.24 11.22 -29.52
C GLN A 436 13.55 10.53 -29.91
N ARG A 437 14.57 10.52 -29.03
CA ARG A 437 15.81 9.75 -29.25
C ARG A 437 15.53 8.25 -29.42
N VAL A 438 14.65 7.68 -28.59
CA VAL A 438 14.24 6.27 -28.71
C VAL A 438 13.57 6.02 -30.06
N ILE A 439 12.70 6.91 -30.51
CA ILE A 439 12.07 6.84 -31.83
C ILE A 439 13.12 6.84 -32.96
N ASP A 440 14.10 7.72 -32.88
CA ASP A 440 15.15 7.83 -33.89
C ASP A 440 16.08 6.59 -33.91
N ILE A 441 16.41 6.03 -32.74
CA ILE A 441 17.12 4.75 -32.61
C ILE A 441 16.30 3.62 -33.22
N THR A 442 15.00 3.58 -32.97
CA THR A 442 14.09 2.57 -33.54
C THR A 442 14.05 2.65 -35.07
N ARG A 443 14.04 3.86 -35.63
CA ARG A 443 14.15 4.09 -37.08
C ARG A 443 15.49 3.58 -37.62
N ASN A 444 16.59 3.78 -36.89
CA ASN A 444 17.91 3.29 -37.30
C ASN A 444 17.98 1.75 -37.21
N LEU A 445 17.36 1.12 -36.20
CA LEU A 445 17.28 -0.34 -36.11
C LEU A 445 16.56 -0.96 -37.31
N LYS A 446 15.56 -0.29 -37.86
CA LYS A 446 14.77 -0.81 -38.99
C LYS A 446 15.60 -1.21 -40.21
N GLN A 447 16.76 -0.60 -40.45
CA GLN A 447 17.63 -1.00 -41.57
C GLN A 447 18.14 -2.43 -41.49
N TYR A 448 18.23 -2.96 -40.28
CA TYR A 448 18.66 -4.36 -40.03
C TYR A 448 17.49 -5.36 -40.07
N PHE A 449 16.24 -4.87 -39.99
CA PHE A 449 15.01 -5.67 -39.88
C PHE A 449 14.01 -5.25 -40.98
N PRO A 450 14.29 -5.58 -42.26
CA PRO A 450 13.50 -5.07 -43.40
C PRO A 450 12.07 -5.61 -43.45
N SER A 451 11.77 -6.74 -42.79
CA SER A 451 10.43 -7.31 -42.69
C SER A 451 9.48 -6.45 -41.83
N THR A 452 10.00 -5.73 -40.85
CA THR A 452 9.21 -4.87 -39.97
C THR A 452 8.77 -3.58 -40.67
N VAL A 453 7.49 -3.45 -40.98
CA VAL A 453 6.96 -2.25 -41.69
C VAL A 453 6.91 -1.04 -40.76
N ARG A 454 6.32 -1.19 -39.59
CA ARG A 454 6.12 -0.14 -38.58
C ARG A 454 6.47 -0.70 -37.19
N PRO A 455 7.73 -0.54 -36.76
CA PRO A 455 8.15 -1.07 -35.46
C PRO A 455 7.40 -0.42 -34.32
N MET A 456 7.04 -1.23 -33.32
CA MET A 456 6.42 -0.78 -32.07
C MET A 456 7.49 -0.36 -31.07
N ILE A 457 7.15 0.64 -30.25
CA ILE A 457 7.95 1.08 -29.11
C ILE A 457 7.06 0.97 -27.87
N VAL A 458 7.35 0.00 -27.02
CA VAL A 458 6.73 -0.13 -25.71
C VAL A 458 7.29 0.92 -24.78
N ALA A 459 6.43 1.67 -24.09
CA ALA A 459 6.87 2.72 -23.18
C ALA A 459 6.01 2.82 -21.94
N ASN A 460 6.67 2.98 -20.78
CA ASN A 460 6.06 3.56 -19.61
C ASN A 460 5.91 5.07 -19.86
N ILE A 461 4.70 5.57 -19.77
CA ILE A 461 4.42 6.98 -20.09
C ILE A 461 4.57 7.94 -18.89
N GLY A 462 4.94 7.44 -17.72
CA GLY A 462 5.03 8.22 -16.49
C GLY A 462 3.70 8.33 -15.73
N GLY A 463 3.48 9.48 -15.10
CA GLY A 463 2.28 9.71 -14.28
C GLY A 463 2.36 9.09 -12.89
N PHE A 464 3.55 8.93 -12.37
CA PHE A 464 3.79 8.41 -11.01
C PHE A 464 3.91 9.54 -9.98
N THR A 465 3.66 9.20 -8.72
CA THR A 465 3.86 10.06 -7.54
C THR A 465 4.64 9.33 -6.46
N MET A 466 5.25 10.12 -5.50
CA MET A 466 6.13 9.56 -4.46
C MET A 466 5.36 9.10 -3.22
N ASP A 467 4.47 9.96 -2.71
CA ASP A 467 3.99 9.84 -1.33
C ASP A 467 2.56 9.29 -1.24
N ALA A 468 1.75 9.51 -2.26
CA ALA A 468 0.36 9.08 -2.30
C ALA A 468 -0.17 9.03 -3.74
N PRO A 469 -1.19 8.20 -4.02
CA PRO A 469 -1.87 8.20 -5.32
C PRO A 469 -2.60 9.54 -5.56
N LEU A 470 -2.75 9.89 -6.84
CA LEU A 470 -3.50 11.08 -7.26
C LEU A 470 -5.01 10.89 -7.09
N SER A 471 -5.71 11.99 -6.80
CA SER A 471 -7.17 11.97 -6.86
C SER A 471 -7.67 11.85 -8.31
N PRO A 472 -8.86 11.27 -8.55
CA PRO A 472 -9.40 11.08 -9.90
C PRO A 472 -9.49 12.38 -10.72
N SER A 473 -9.79 13.52 -10.08
CA SER A 473 -9.85 14.82 -10.75
C SER A 473 -8.49 15.32 -11.24
N VAL A 474 -7.40 14.93 -10.56
CA VAL A 474 -6.04 15.30 -10.94
C VAL A 474 -5.50 14.37 -12.03
N ILE A 475 -5.81 13.08 -12.00
CA ILE A 475 -5.37 12.08 -12.98
C ILE A 475 -5.73 12.53 -14.40
N GLN A 476 -6.92 13.09 -14.62
CA GLN A 476 -7.34 13.61 -15.92
C GLN A 476 -6.36 14.64 -16.49
N SER A 477 -5.81 15.52 -15.65
CA SER A 477 -4.82 16.53 -16.08
C SER A 477 -3.47 15.93 -16.48
N TYR A 478 -3.11 14.77 -15.92
CA TYR A 478 -1.90 14.03 -16.32
C TYR A 478 -2.08 13.39 -17.70
N TYR A 479 -3.21 12.78 -17.98
CA TYR A 479 -3.52 12.26 -19.32
C TYR A 479 -3.53 13.38 -20.38
N GLN A 480 -4.05 14.57 -20.08
CA GLN A 480 -4.00 15.71 -21.01
C GLN A 480 -2.55 16.16 -21.30
N ARG A 481 -1.64 16.08 -20.33
CA ARG A 481 -0.20 16.35 -20.56
C ARG A 481 0.43 15.25 -21.41
N PHE A 482 0.07 14.00 -21.19
CA PHE A 482 0.50 12.91 -22.06
C PHE A 482 0.03 13.12 -23.50
N GLU A 483 -1.24 13.46 -23.73
CA GLU A 483 -1.77 13.85 -25.04
C GLU A 483 -0.93 14.97 -25.69
N LYS A 484 -0.64 16.03 -24.92
CA LYS A 484 0.22 17.12 -25.38
C LYS A 484 1.61 16.61 -25.80
N SER A 485 2.23 15.75 -24.99
CA SER A 485 3.52 15.14 -25.30
C SER A 485 3.49 14.33 -26.60
N LEU A 486 2.41 13.58 -26.86
CA LEU A 486 2.25 12.84 -28.11
C LEU A 486 2.18 13.73 -29.35
N THR A 487 1.65 14.96 -29.23
CA THR A 487 1.59 15.91 -30.36
C THR A 487 2.94 16.56 -30.64
N GLU A 488 3.86 16.56 -29.68
CA GLU A 488 5.21 17.12 -29.79
C GLU A 488 6.25 16.10 -30.31
N LEU A 489 5.88 14.79 -30.37
CA LEU A 489 6.72 13.72 -30.89
C LEU A 489 6.52 13.52 -32.39
N ASP A 490 7.63 13.42 -33.16
CA ASP A 490 7.60 12.91 -34.52
C ASP A 490 7.56 11.37 -34.49
N ARG A 491 6.37 10.80 -34.72
CA ARG A 491 6.12 9.34 -34.70
C ARG A 491 6.00 8.74 -36.09
N GLU A 492 6.41 9.46 -37.15
CA GLU A 492 6.33 8.92 -38.51
C GLU A 492 7.13 7.61 -38.62
N GLY A 493 6.52 6.56 -39.18
CA GLY A 493 7.14 5.26 -39.42
C GLY A 493 7.32 4.36 -38.21
N VAL A 494 6.92 4.77 -37.01
CA VAL A 494 6.93 3.95 -35.79
C VAL A 494 5.58 4.01 -35.09
N GLU A 495 5.36 3.12 -34.12
CA GLU A 495 4.17 3.10 -33.28
C GLU A 495 4.56 3.10 -31.81
N LEU A 496 4.28 4.20 -31.09
CA LEU A 496 4.46 4.27 -29.65
C LEU A 496 3.24 3.65 -28.96
N ILE A 497 3.45 2.57 -28.21
CA ILE A 497 2.42 1.84 -27.48
C ILE A 497 2.67 1.96 -25.97
N PRO A 498 1.76 2.61 -25.23
CA PRO A 498 1.85 2.65 -23.77
C PRO A 498 1.66 1.25 -23.17
N GLN A 499 2.31 1.00 -22.04
CA GLN A 499 2.23 -0.27 -21.31
C GLN A 499 1.25 -0.15 -20.13
N THR A 500 0.52 -1.23 -19.80
CA THR A 500 -0.18 -1.33 -18.51
C THR A 500 0.83 -1.49 -17.38
N MET A 501 0.57 -0.83 -16.24
CA MET A 501 1.54 -0.67 -15.17
C MET A 501 1.14 -1.37 -13.87
N ALA A 502 2.15 -1.79 -13.11
CA ALA A 502 1.98 -2.21 -11.72
C ALA A 502 1.61 -1.01 -10.83
N PRO A 503 0.84 -1.22 -9.73
CA PRO A 503 0.39 -0.10 -8.88
C PRO A 503 1.54 0.55 -8.10
N PHE A 504 2.60 -0.21 -7.83
CA PHE A 504 3.77 0.21 -7.02
C PHE A 504 5.08 -0.10 -7.73
N PRO A 505 5.38 0.51 -8.89
CA PRO A 505 6.64 0.25 -9.58
C PRO A 505 7.83 0.68 -8.75
N TRP A 506 8.90 -0.10 -8.83
CA TRP A 506 10.19 0.18 -8.21
C TRP A 506 11.15 0.78 -9.20
N HIS A 507 11.69 1.95 -8.86
CA HIS A 507 12.71 2.63 -9.65
C HIS A 507 13.86 3.09 -8.75
N PHE A 508 14.90 3.63 -9.36
CA PHE A 508 15.98 4.27 -8.63
C PHE A 508 15.41 5.40 -7.75
N GLY A 509 15.66 5.35 -6.44
CA GLY A 509 15.09 6.29 -5.46
C GLY A 509 13.82 5.80 -4.77
N GLY A 510 13.43 4.53 -4.97
CA GLY A 510 12.39 3.85 -4.19
C GLY A 510 11.09 3.58 -4.95
N GLN A 511 10.12 3.08 -4.22
CA GLN A 511 8.78 2.79 -4.72
C GLN A 511 8.05 4.07 -5.14
N ARG A 512 7.18 3.93 -6.14
CA ARG A 512 6.27 4.96 -6.64
C ARG A 512 4.83 4.50 -6.54
N TYR A 513 3.90 5.45 -6.65
CA TYR A 513 2.49 5.17 -6.91
C TYR A 513 2.22 5.44 -8.40
N GLN A 514 1.86 4.41 -9.15
CA GLN A 514 1.48 4.56 -10.55
C GLN A 514 0.03 5.02 -10.64
N ASN A 515 -0.24 6.06 -11.41
CA ASN A 515 -1.57 6.65 -11.52
C ASN A 515 -2.19 6.49 -12.92
N LEU A 516 -1.38 6.31 -13.97
CA LEU A 516 -1.83 6.14 -15.34
C LEU A 516 -1.65 4.69 -15.81
N PHE A 517 -2.52 4.23 -16.69
CA PHE A 517 -2.52 2.86 -17.24
C PHE A 517 -2.61 1.74 -16.20
N VAL A 518 -3.34 2.02 -15.11
CA VAL A 518 -3.68 1.05 -14.04
C VAL A 518 -5.19 0.84 -13.89
N ASN A 519 -6.02 1.67 -14.52
CA ASN A 519 -7.48 1.60 -14.46
C ASN A 519 -8.07 1.30 -15.84
N VAL A 520 -8.93 0.28 -15.92
CA VAL A 520 -9.46 -0.24 -17.19
C VAL A 520 -10.30 0.79 -17.95
N ASP A 521 -11.15 1.54 -17.27
CA ASP A 521 -12.06 2.49 -17.93
C ASP A 521 -11.31 3.71 -18.48
N GLU A 522 -10.24 4.15 -17.77
CA GLU A 522 -9.32 5.19 -18.24
C GLU A 522 -8.48 4.71 -19.42
N ILE A 523 -7.96 3.50 -19.40
CA ILE A 523 -7.20 2.91 -20.51
C ILE A 523 -8.06 2.88 -21.78
N ILE A 524 -9.28 2.35 -21.71
CA ILE A 524 -10.20 2.28 -22.85
C ILE A 524 -10.51 3.66 -23.39
N LYS A 525 -10.83 4.60 -22.49
CA LYS A 525 -11.11 6.00 -22.87
C LYS A 525 -9.94 6.60 -23.64
N TRP A 526 -8.76 6.57 -23.06
CA TRP A 526 -7.59 7.26 -23.62
C TRP A 526 -7.00 6.56 -24.84
N CYS A 527 -7.00 5.24 -24.89
CA CYS A 527 -6.65 4.51 -26.11
C CYS A 527 -7.64 4.83 -27.26
N GLY A 528 -8.94 4.92 -26.96
CA GLY A 528 -9.94 5.30 -27.96
C GLY A 528 -9.86 6.74 -28.42
N GLU A 529 -9.68 7.71 -27.50
CA GLU A 529 -9.61 9.15 -27.83
C GLU A 529 -8.31 9.51 -28.60
N LEU A 530 -7.19 8.84 -28.29
CA LEU A 530 -5.89 9.12 -28.88
C LEU A 530 -5.51 8.19 -30.05
N ASP A 531 -6.41 7.27 -30.44
CA ASP A 531 -6.17 6.24 -31.45
C ASP A 531 -4.87 5.46 -31.18
N LEU A 532 -4.72 4.97 -29.94
CA LEU A 532 -3.53 4.22 -29.49
C LEU A 532 -3.85 2.73 -29.34
N ARG A 533 -2.93 1.90 -29.79
CA ARG A 533 -2.81 0.54 -29.29
C ARG A 533 -1.85 0.53 -28.10
N MET A 534 -1.81 -0.58 -27.36
CA MET A 534 -1.05 -0.68 -26.13
C MET A 534 -0.32 -2.02 -26.00
N CYS A 535 0.67 -2.05 -25.11
CA CYS A 535 1.25 -3.26 -24.57
C CYS A 535 0.45 -3.67 -23.32
N PHE A 536 -0.16 -4.84 -23.37
CA PHE A 536 -0.78 -5.46 -22.21
C PHE A 536 0.27 -6.28 -21.45
N ASP A 537 0.82 -5.71 -20.40
CA ASP A 537 1.62 -6.44 -19.44
C ASP A 537 0.71 -7.17 -18.45
N ILE A 538 0.77 -8.49 -18.53
CA ILE A 538 -0.12 -9.40 -17.80
C ILE A 538 0.21 -9.39 -16.31
N SER A 539 1.49 -9.40 -15.96
CA SER A 539 1.98 -9.34 -14.58
C SER A 539 1.59 -8.03 -13.91
N HIS A 540 1.93 -6.90 -14.50
CA HIS A 540 1.59 -5.57 -14.00
C HIS A 540 0.07 -5.39 -13.78
N THR A 541 -0.72 -5.82 -14.78
CA THR A 541 -2.18 -5.71 -14.70
C THR A 541 -2.75 -6.60 -13.59
N ARG A 542 -2.20 -7.80 -13.38
CA ARG A 542 -2.63 -8.67 -12.28
C ARG A 542 -2.37 -8.02 -10.92
N LEU A 543 -1.18 -7.42 -10.72
CA LEU A 543 -0.85 -6.70 -9.50
C LEU A 543 -1.78 -5.50 -9.27
N ALA A 544 -2.08 -4.73 -10.33
CA ALA A 544 -3.03 -3.62 -10.27
C ALA A 544 -4.44 -4.09 -9.88
N CYS A 545 -4.93 -5.18 -10.50
CA CYS A 545 -6.23 -5.77 -10.17
C CYS A 545 -6.29 -6.25 -8.72
N ASN A 546 -5.24 -6.87 -8.20
CA ASN A 546 -5.16 -7.30 -6.81
C ASN A 546 -5.20 -6.11 -5.85
N HIS A 547 -4.51 -5.02 -6.17
CA HIS A 547 -4.49 -3.82 -5.34
C HIS A 547 -5.83 -3.08 -5.32
N PHE A 548 -6.41 -2.85 -6.50
CA PHE A 548 -7.66 -2.07 -6.63
C PHE A 548 -8.94 -2.90 -6.47
N GLY A 549 -8.83 -4.22 -6.34
CA GLY A 549 -9.97 -5.13 -6.23
C GLY A 549 -10.75 -5.32 -7.53
N TYR A 550 -10.08 -5.20 -8.69
CA TYR A 550 -10.71 -5.43 -10.00
C TYR A 550 -10.70 -6.92 -10.37
N ASP A 551 -11.71 -7.35 -11.15
CA ASP A 551 -11.67 -8.67 -11.80
C ASP A 551 -10.69 -8.64 -12.98
N PHE A 552 -9.60 -9.40 -12.87
CA PHE A 552 -8.51 -9.43 -13.85
C PHE A 552 -8.97 -9.90 -15.23
N TYR A 553 -9.83 -10.91 -15.32
CA TYR A 553 -10.27 -11.44 -16.60
C TYR A 553 -11.25 -10.50 -17.30
N ASN A 554 -12.14 -9.84 -16.56
CA ASN A 554 -12.98 -8.79 -17.11
C ASN A 554 -12.13 -7.59 -17.58
N PHE A 555 -11.09 -7.24 -16.84
CA PHE A 555 -10.12 -6.22 -17.26
C PHE A 555 -9.46 -6.61 -18.58
N ALA A 556 -8.92 -7.84 -18.68
CA ALA A 556 -8.28 -8.36 -19.88
C ALA A 556 -9.23 -8.39 -21.09
N GLU A 557 -10.48 -8.83 -20.92
CA GLU A 557 -11.48 -8.82 -22.01
C GLU A 557 -11.73 -7.41 -22.58
N LYS A 558 -11.78 -6.40 -21.69
CA LYS A 558 -12.06 -5.03 -22.08
C LYS A 558 -10.89 -4.36 -22.82
N ILE A 559 -9.64 -4.63 -22.44
CA ILE A 559 -8.46 -4.01 -23.07
C ILE A 559 -7.92 -4.79 -24.27
N ALA A 560 -8.31 -6.06 -24.44
CA ALA A 560 -7.83 -6.90 -25.54
C ALA A 560 -7.99 -6.24 -26.93
N PRO A 561 -9.09 -5.55 -27.27
CA PRO A 561 -9.24 -4.89 -28.58
C PRO A 561 -8.20 -3.79 -28.86
N TYR A 562 -7.57 -3.24 -27.83
CA TYR A 562 -6.53 -2.20 -27.95
C TYR A 562 -5.12 -2.78 -27.87
N THR A 563 -4.98 -4.08 -27.61
CA THR A 563 -3.69 -4.73 -27.38
C THR A 563 -2.98 -5.07 -28.70
N ALA A 564 -1.78 -4.53 -28.87
CA ALA A 564 -0.89 -4.83 -30.00
C ALA A 564 0.24 -5.78 -29.60
N HIS A 565 0.64 -5.75 -28.35
CA HIS A 565 1.76 -6.51 -27.82
C HIS A 565 1.45 -7.01 -26.40
N LEU A 566 2.03 -8.14 -26.02
CA LEU A 566 1.79 -8.81 -24.74
C LEU A 566 3.11 -9.13 -24.05
N HIS A 567 3.23 -8.78 -22.79
CA HIS A 567 4.28 -9.25 -21.90
C HIS A 567 3.73 -10.33 -20.97
N PHE A 568 4.26 -11.54 -21.09
CA PHE A 568 3.84 -12.71 -20.31
C PHE A 568 4.75 -12.94 -19.13
N GLY A 569 4.28 -12.62 -17.94
CA GLY A 569 4.78 -13.02 -16.65
C GLY A 569 3.62 -13.44 -15.75
N ASP A 570 3.84 -14.31 -14.78
CA ASP A 570 2.88 -14.56 -13.73
C ASP A 570 3.03 -13.52 -12.61
N ALA A 571 2.06 -13.44 -11.73
CA ALA A 571 2.06 -12.46 -10.64
C ALA A 571 1.32 -12.99 -9.41
N SER A 572 1.72 -12.52 -8.22
CA SER A 572 1.06 -12.85 -6.97
C SER A 572 1.01 -11.64 -6.02
N GLY A 573 -0.13 -11.45 -5.35
CA GLY A 573 -0.33 -10.32 -4.44
C GLY A 573 -0.17 -8.97 -5.13
N VAL A 574 0.62 -8.06 -4.53
CA VAL A 574 0.92 -6.71 -5.07
C VAL A 574 2.41 -6.50 -5.33
N ASN A 575 3.26 -7.47 -4.98
CA ASN A 575 4.73 -7.38 -5.07
C ASN A 575 5.37 -8.52 -5.88
N GLY A 576 4.64 -9.55 -6.23
CA GLY A 576 5.16 -10.69 -6.99
C GLY A 576 5.05 -10.45 -8.49
N GLU A 577 5.93 -9.61 -9.04
CA GLU A 577 6.00 -9.24 -10.45
C GLU A 577 6.89 -10.19 -11.24
N GLY A 578 6.52 -10.47 -12.49
CA GLY A 578 7.36 -11.22 -13.44
C GLY A 578 7.68 -12.66 -13.00
N LEU A 579 6.82 -13.28 -12.21
CA LEU A 579 6.99 -14.66 -11.76
C LEU A 579 6.99 -15.62 -12.96
N GLN A 580 7.61 -16.79 -12.76
CA GLN A 580 7.56 -17.85 -13.77
C GLN A 580 6.12 -18.33 -13.98
N ILE A 581 5.76 -18.63 -15.21
CA ILE A 581 4.41 -19.09 -15.58
C ILE A 581 3.97 -20.28 -14.70
N GLY A 582 2.83 -20.12 -14.01
CA GLY A 582 2.26 -21.09 -13.08
C GLY A 582 2.84 -21.05 -11.67
N GLU A 583 3.60 -20.00 -11.30
CA GLU A 583 4.07 -19.75 -9.92
C GLU A 583 3.30 -18.64 -9.20
N GLY A 584 2.39 -17.96 -9.89
CA GLY A 584 1.51 -16.91 -9.36
C GLY A 584 0.04 -17.30 -9.34
N ASP A 585 -0.82 -16.30 -9.47
CA ASP A 585 -2.27 -16.39 -9.27
C ASP A 585 -3.05 -16.39 -10.60
N ILE A 586 -2.39 -16.46 -11.76
CA ILE A 586 -3.02 -16.32 -13.08
C ILE A 586 -3.42 -17.67 -13.64
N ASP A 587 -4.70 -17.83 -13.99
CA ASP A 587 -5.20 -18.94 -14.82
C ASP A 587 -4.95 -18.63 -16.29
N PHE A 588 -3.83 -19.14 -16.83
CA PHE A 588 -3.42 -18.93 -18.22
C PHE A 588 -4.32 -19.64 -19.25
N GLU A 589 -5.05 -20.69 -18.87
CA GLU A 589 -6.02 -21.32 -19.77
C GLU A 589 -7.21 -20.38 -20.04
N LYS A 590 -7.73 -19.74 -18.97
CA LYS A 590 -8.80 -18.75 -19.08
C LYS A 590 -8.33 -17.50 -19.82
N LEU A 591 -7.15 -16.99 -19.49
CA LEU A 591 -6.55 -15.83 -20.14
C LEU A 591 -6.31 -16.10 -21.64
N GLY A 592 -5.76 -17.25 -22.01
CA GLY A 592 -5.51 -17.64 -23.41
C GLY A 592 -6.77 -17.62 -24.28
N LYS A 593 -7.91 -18.05 -23.74
CA LYS A 593 -9.22 -17.98 -24.45
C LYS A 593 -9.64 -16.53 -24.71
N ILE A 594 -9.43 -15.63 -23.75
CA ILE A 594 -9.73 -14.20 -23.89
C ILE A 594 -8.85 -13.56 -24.96
N LEU A 595 -7.54 -13.79 -24.88
CA LEU A 595 -6.57 -13.23 -25.83
C LEU A 595 -6.74 -13.75 -27.25
N LYS A 596 -7.10 -15.03 -27.41
CA LYS A 596 -7.38 -15.63 -28.74
C LYS A 596 -8.58 -14.98 -29.41
N LYS A 597 -9.59 -14.56 -28.62
CA LYS A 597 -10.79 -13.90 -29.13
C LYS A 597 -10.59 -12.40 -29.35
N GLY A 598 -9.91 -11.72 -28.44
CA GLY A 598 -9.86 -10.25 -28.37
C GLY A 598 -8.70 -9.61 -29.13
N CYS A 599 -7.52 -10.29 -29.19
CA CYS A 599 -6.31 -9.80 -29.86
C CYS A 599 -5.48 -10.94 -30.46
N PRO A 600 -6.01 -11.70 -31.42
CA PRO A 600 -5.33 -12.88 -31.99
C PRO A 600 -3.97 -12.54 -32.64
N GLU A 601 -3.84 -11.36 -33.22
CA GLU A 601 -2.65 -10.89 -33.96
C GLU A 601 -1.62 -10.19 -33.07
N ALA A 602 -1.90 -10.01 -31.76
CA ALA A 602 -0.96 -9.35 -30.87
C ALA A 602 0.31 -10.18 -30.70
N TYR A 603 1.45 -9.51 -30.82
CA TYR A 603 2.77 -10.12 -30.58
C TYR A 603 2.94 -10.44 -29.10
N PHE A 604 3.86 -11.33 -28.75
CA PHE A 604 4.20 -11.53 -27.35
C PHE A 604 5.64 -11.92 -27.09
N ILE A 605 6.10 -11.59 -25.88
CA ILE A 605 7.33 -12.09 -25.30
C ILE A 605 7.07 -12.64 -23.88
N PRO A 606 7.86 -13.61 -23.40
CA PRO A 606 7.93 -13.95 -21.98
C PRO A 606 8.75 -12.87 -21.25
N GLU A 607 8.13 -12.15 -20.30
CA GLU A 607 8.81 -11.20 -19.44
C GLU A 607 8.88 -11.76 -18.02
N ILE A 608 9.91 -12.60 -17.81
CA ILE A 608 10.15 -13.30 -16.54
C ILE A 608 11.28 -12.60 -15.79
N TRP A 609 11.07 -12.35 -14.52
CA TRP A 609 12.11 -11.79 -13.65
C TRP A 609 13.40 -12.62 -13.77
N GLN A 610 14.51 -11.96 -14.15
CA GLN A 610 15.79 -12.62 -14.45
C GLN A 610 15.74 -13.71 -15.54
N GLY A 611 14.74 -13.72 -16.39
CA GLY A 611 14.55 -14.75 -17.42
C GLY A 611 15.74 -14.91 -18.38
N HIS A 612 16.52 -13.85 -18.61
CA HIS A 612 17.73 -13.81 -19.44
C HIS A 612 18.94 -14.54 -18.83
N LYS A 613 18.92 -14.82 -17.50
CA LYS A 613 20.02 -15.52 -16.82
C LYS A 613 20.19 -16.95 -17.35
N ASN A 614 21.39 -17.49 -17.12
CA ASN A 614 21.75 -18.86 -17.57
C ASN A 614 21.45 -19.10 -19.06
N GLY A 615 21.71 -18.09 -19.91
CA GLY A 615 21.48 -18.16 -21.36
C GLY A 615 20.01 -18.20 -21.75
N GLY A 616 19.14 -17.54 -20.97
CA GLY A 616 17.71 -17.41 -21.25
C GLY A 616 16.85 -18.52 -20.65
N GLU A 617 17.36 -19.30 -19.70
CA GLU A 617 16.65 -20.45 -19.15
C GLU A 617 15.23 -20.12 -18.68
N GLY A 618 15.03 -18.94 -18.03
CA GLY A 618 13.71 -18.51 -17.60
C GLY A 618 12.72 -18.29 -18.75
N PHE A 619 13.21 -17.82 -19.90
CA PHE A 619 12.38 -17.66 -21.11
C PHE A 619 11.99 -19.02 -21.70
N TRP A 620 12.93 -19.97 -21.73
CA TRP A 620 12.67 -21.31 -22.28
C TRP A 620 11.63 -22.07 -21.46
N VAL A 621 11.71 -21.96 -20.12
CA VAL A 621 10.70 -22.51 -19.22
C VAL A 621 9.33 -21.88 -19.46
N ALA A 622 9.29 -20.55 -19.58
CA ALA A 622 8.04 -19.82 -19.81
C ALA A 622 7.40 -20.19 -21.14
N LEU A 623 8.18 -20.19 -22.24
CA LEU A 623 7.69 -20.53 -23.58
C LEU A 623 7.16 -21.96 -23.63
N ALA A 624 7.86 -22.94 -23.04
CA ALA A 624 7.41 -24.33 -22.98
C ALA A 624 6.08 -24.51 -22.23
N LYS A 625 5.86 -23.71 -21.18
CA LYS A 625 4.59 -23.68 -20.44
C LYS A 625 3.49 -22.95 -21.21
N LEU A 626 3.80 -21.80 -21.83
CA LEU A 626 2.85 -21.00 -22.60
C LEU A 626 2.36 -21.75 -23.86
N GLU A 627 3.19 -22.60 -24.48
CA GLU A 627 2.80 -23.43 -25.63
C GLU A 627 1.60 -24.33 -25.30
N GLN A 628 1.45 -24.77 -24.03
CA GLN A 628 0.31 -25.56 -23.57
C GLN A 628 -1.00 -24.77 -23.57
N TYR A 629 -0.95 -23.45 -23.39
CA TYR A 629 -2.12 -22.58 -23.28
C TYR A 629 -2.41 -21.78 -24.56
N LEU A 630 -1.36 -21.44 -25.33
CA LEU A 630 -1.43 -20.56 -26.49
C LEU A 630 -1.09 -21.27 -27.80
N GLY A 631 -0.53 -22.49 -27.74
CA GLY A 631 -0.20 -23.29 -28.89
C GLY A 631 -1.44 -23.72 -29.69
N GLU A 632 -1.30 -23.95 -30.97
CA GLU A 632 -2.34 -24.59 -31.77
C GLU A 632 -2.48 -26.05 -31.29
N LYS A 633 -3.67 -26.42 -30.79
CA LYS A 633 -3.96 -27.86 -30.62
C LYS A 633 -4.01 -28.48 -32.02
N SER A 634 -3.00 -29.28 -32.32
CA SER A 634 -2.95 -30.15 -33.53
C SER A 634 -4.19 -31.04 -33.65
#